data_e2eb4a4d0df92f59cbdb3ad04197abe1
#
_entry.id   e2eb4a4d0df92f59cbdb3ad04197abe1
#
_cell.length_a   1.000
_cell.length_b   1.000
_cell.length_c   1.000
_cell.angle_alpha   90.00
_cell.angle_beta   90.00
_cell.angle_gamma   90.00
#
_symmetry.space_group_name_H-M   'P 1'
#
loop_
_entity.id
_entity.type
_entity.pdbx_description
1 polymer ?
#
loop_
_entity_poly.entity_id
_entity_poly.type
_entity_poly.pdbx_seq_one_letter_code
_entity_poly.pdbx_strand_id
1 'polypeptide(L)'
;LKKIFTILSMILLLMSSSLTTYADSLTGTTHEQGMRYLIKKGAILPDTNNQYYPNAIVTRGQFASFLSAALDLPETTMNPFKDVVGSTRQDIAIRRVANAGIVTGYEDETFRPNDSISRQHMARMIVRSLNYLKYDTSKIPTTLSFADTQDIAIAHRDAVAIGVALGIIKGDTQADGTYFKPGNNATVGQAATFVFRLMNAVEAAKPVTPAPPTVQAPDPTPATPPVQKPSPVPAAHHKYIVPTTKNQTIVSQTSYATLAEAMKAVQTNEQFVMEKDTGRVVYMKSGIVFANQYVEMTLNSNRDRIGAATNSQMEYVNSDGKKVTVSFANQVGTIDLNDKIELIPTGLIVERDHYTMNANGQLIHHLVSNLKEGKTAASYVVGKAPAEMKKNTKYYSWNGVFFTNKNDKNDYFDYYNYYQFLPAFSKTNYTAQELNNYILNMLSGLEKTGSSQYKNATKRSKLVGLGTIAKNMEARYGVNALMIISLAINESGNGLSAKALEYNNLFGLNVRDTGDQKDYFKSVEANVKALLTDYWIPNYIDPTGKFANGAVFGSKYLGFNMKYASDPYWGAKAAGHYYRIDTALGRKDAKNAYKIGLTRSDKTNVLSSASGGKSLYQYRQKNYPVIIKNDRLNNVYEIIADKHTNEKVVSGYISKDAVRIIKTTQ
;
A
#
# COMPACT_ATOMS: atom_id res chain seq x y z
N LEU A 1 56.10 -3.06 14.49
CA LEU A 1 55.03 -2.22 13.93
C LEU A 1 55.44 -1.56 12.56
N LYS A 2 56.65 -1.03 12.41
CA LYS A 2 57.10 -0.39 11.14
C LYS A 2 57.19 -1.38 9.94
N LYS A 3 57.52 -2.66 10.16
CA LYS A 3 57.55 -3.67 9.09
C LYS A 3 56.19 -4.16 8.64
N ILE A 4 55.18 -4.07 9.48
CA ILE A 4 53.78 -4.44 9.11
C ILE A 4 53.14 -3.33 8.27
N PHE A 5 53.44 -2.07 8.51
CA PHE A 5 52.93 -0.93 7.73
C PHE A 5 53.53 -0.90 6.31
N THR A 6 54.78 -1.31 6.13
CA THR A 6 55.45 -1.36 4.81
C THR A 6 54.89 -2.48 3.94
N ILE A 7 54.52 -3.63 4.53
CA ILE A 7 53.88 -4.74 3.80
C ILE A 7 52.44 -4.42 3.44
N LEU A 8 51.67 -3.72 4.29
CA LEU A 8 50.29 -3.33 4.00
C LEU A 8 50.22 -2.24 2.91
N SER A 9 51.17 -1.28 2.88
CA SER A 9 51.24 -0.27 1.84
C SER A 9 51.73 -0.84 0.50
N MET A 10 52.56 -1.88 0.49
CA MET A 10 53.01 -2.57 -0.72
C MET A 10 51.92 -3.48 -1.31
N ILE A 11 51.04 -4.08 -0.49
CA ILE A 11 49.86 -4.83 -0.93
C ILE A 11 48.80 -3.88 -1.49
N LEU A 12 48.64 -2.68 -0.94
CA LEU A 12 47.70 -1.66 -1.47
C LEU A 12 48.19 -1.07 -2.79
N LEU A 13 49.51 -0.91 -2.99
CA LEU A 13 50.10 -0.44 -4.26
C LEU A 13 50.07 -1.52 -5.37
N LEU A 14 50.18 -2.81 -5.02
CA LEU A 14 50.08 -3.91 -5.96
C LEU A 14 48.63 -4.18 -6.42
N MET A 15 47.61 -3.82 -5.62
CA MET A 15 46.21 -3.89 -6.05
C MET A 15 45.81 -2.73 -6.95
N SER A 16 46.49 -1.59 -6.90
CA SER A 16 46.18 -0.46 -7.79
C SER A 16 46.79 -0.58 -9.19
N SER A 17 47.86 -1.38 -9.37
CA SER A 17 48.51 -1.57 -10.66
C SER A 17 47.89 -2.65 -11.54
N SER A 18 47.13 -3.60 -10.94
CA SER A 18 46.46 -4.66 -11.71
C SER A 18 45.10 -4.27 -12.30
N LEU A 19 44.50 -3.19 -11.83
CA LEU A 19 43.20 -2.69 -12.33
C LEU A 19 43.31 -1.93 -13.67
N THR A 20 44.47 -1.47 -14.06
CA THR A 20 44.64 -0.67 -15.28
C THR A 20 44.86 -1.49 -16.53
N THR A 21 45.34 -2.74 -16.43
CA THR A 21 45.66 -3.57 -17.59
C THR A 21 44.48 -4.38 -18.14
N TYR A 22 43.44 -4.63 -17.35
CA TYR A 22 42.25 -5.42 -17.75
C TYR A 22 41.08 -4.60 -18.31
N ALA A 23 41.17 -3.29 -18.25
CA ALA A 23 40.16 -2.39 -18.79
C ALA A 23 40.15 -2.34 -20.31
N ASP A 24 41.21 -2.78 -20.98
CA ASP A 24 41.36 -2.70 -22.44
C ASP A 24 40.43 -3.64 -23.24
N SER A 25 40.00 -4.78 -22.68
CA SER A 25 39.06 -5.67 -23.37
C SER A 25 37.63 -5.11 -23.50
N LEU A 26 37.29 -4.05 -22.76
CA LEU A 26 35.99 -3.37 -22.78
C LEU A 26 36.01 -2.10 -23.63
N THR A 27 37.19 -1.58 -23.96
CA THR A 27 37.38 -0.32 -24.68
C THR A 27 36.73 -0.35 -26.05
N GLY A 28 35.91 0.67 -26.37
CA GLY A 28 35.20 0.79 -27.64
C GLY A 28 33.94 -0.08 -27.77
N THR A 29 33.59 -0.85 -26.77
CA THR A 29 32.32 -1.61 -26.79
C THR A 29 31.12 -0.71 -26.45
N THR A 30 29.94 -1.01 -26.99
CA THR A 30 28.68 -0.31 -26.71
C THR A 30 28.33 -0.27 -25.20
N HIS A 31 28.88 -1.21 -24.43
CA HIS A 31 28.57 -1.40 -23.01
C HIS A 31 29.71 -0.96 -22.08
N GLU A 32 30.78 -0.39 -22.60
CA GLU A 32 31.97 0.00 -21.85
C GLU A 32 31.67 0.81 -20.60
N GLN A 33 30.94 1.90 -20.74
CA GLN A 33 30.66 2.81 -19.62
C GLN A 33 29.88 2.12 -18.50
N GLY A 34 28.84 1.33 -18.84
CA GLY A 34 28.04 0.57 -17.89
C GLY A 34 28.87 -0.49 -17.17
N MET A 35 29.70 -1.24 -17.93
CA MET A 35 30.58 -2.26 -17.37
C MET A 35 31.59 -1.65 -16.41
N ARG A 36 32.32 -0.59 -16.81
CA ARG A 36 33.29 0.11 -15.96
C ARG A 36 32.64 0.70 -14.69
N TYR A 37 31.43 1.25 -14.80
CA TYR A 37 30.67 1.74 -13.66
C TYR A 37 30.41 0.65 -12.63
N LEU A 38 29.89 -0.52 -13.02
CA LEU A 38 29.57 -1.63 -12.12
C LEU A 38 30.82 -2.36 -11.61
N ILE A 39 31.91 -2.41 -12.39
CA ILE A 39 33.22 -2.88 -11.93
C ILE A 39 33.72 -1.98 -10.80
N LYS A 40 33.70 -0.67 -10.99
CA LYS A 40 34.06 0.31 -9.94
C LYS A 40 33.21 0.20 -8.68
N LYS A 41 31.94 -0.15 -8.82
CA LYS A 41 31.02 -0.41 -7.69
C LYS A 41 31.21 -1.81 -7.06
N GLY A 42 32.11 -2.65 -7.62
CA GLY A 42 32.37 -4.00 -7.15
C GLY A 42 31.21 -4.98 -7.42
N ALA A 43 30.28 -4.63 -8.29
CA ALA A 43 29.12 -5.47 -8.64
C ALA A 43 29.42 -6.50 -9.73
N ILE A 44 30.36 -6.18 -10.61
CA ILE A 44 30.90 -7.10 -11.62
C ILE A 44 32.33 -7.42 -11.23
N LEU A 45 32.59 -8.71 -11.02
CA LEU A 45 33.93 -9.23 -10.71
C LEU A 45 34.46 -10.02 -11.92
N PRO A 46 35.78 -10.03 -12.15
CA PRO A 46 36.35 -10.89 -13.15
C PRO A 46 36.26 -12.37 -12.71
N ASP A 47 36.36 -13.29 -13.67
CA ASP A 47 36.53 -14.70 -13.36
C ASP A 47 37.96 -15.02 -12.85
N THR A 48 38.25 -16.29 -12.62
CA THR A 48 39.57 -16.76 -12.20
C THR A 48 40.70 -16.46 -13.19
N ASN A 49 40.38 -16.15 -14.45
CA ASN A 49 41.30 -15.75 -15.50
C ASN A 49 41.32 -14.25 -15.74
N ASN A 50 40.74 -13.47 -14.82
CA ASN A 50 40.59 -12.01 -14.92
C ASN A 50 39.81 -11.52 -16.14
N GLN A 51 38.83 -12.30 -16.62
CA GLN A 51 38.02 -11.97 -17.78
C GLN A 51 36.63 -11.49 -17.37
N TYR A 52 36.09 -10.52 -18.14
CA TYR A 52 34.72 -10.03 -18.05
C TYR A 52 33.93 -10.48 -19.27
N TYR A 53 32.70 -10.90 -19.09
CA TYR A 53 31.85 -11.48 -20.14
C TYR A 53 30.61 -10.60 -20.42
N PRO A 54 30.75 -9.47 -21.14
CA PRO A 54 29.63 -8.55 -21.38
C PRO A 54 28.49 -9.18 -22.20
N ASN A 55 28.80 -10.19 -23.02
CA ASN A 55 27.81 -10.87 -23.85
C ASN A 55 27.15 -12.09 -23.17
N ALA A 56 27.59 -12.48 -21.98
CA ALA A 56 26.96 -13.55 -21.22
C ALA A 56 25.54 -13.14 -20.80
N ILE A 57 24.62 -14.11 -20.79
CA ILE A 57 23.24 -13.88 -20.31
C ILE A 57 23.28 -13.53 -18.81
N VAL A 58 22.64 -12.45 -18.43
CA VAL A 58 22.56 -12.01 -17.03
C VAL A 58 21.42 -12.74 -16.31
N THR A 59 21.69 -13.19 -15.09
CA THR A 59 20.63 -13.78 -14.26
C THR A 59 19.89 -12.71 -13.46
N ARG A 60 18.71 -13.07 -12.94
CA ARG A 60 17.92 -12.22 -12.05
C ARG A 60 18.70 -11.83 -10.79
N GLY A 61 19.46 -12.77 -10.22
CA GLY A 61 20.32 -12.53 -9.06
C GLY A 61 21.47 -11.58 -9.35
N GLN A 62 22.11 -11.72 -10.51
CA GLN A 62 23.15 -10.79 -10.94
C GLN A 62 22.60 -9.38 -11.15
N PHE A 63 21.44 -9.25 -11.82
CA PHE A 63 20.84 -7.94 -12.03
C PHE A 63 20.42 -7.27 -10.71
N ALA A 64 19.91 -8.05 -9.75
CA ALA A 64 19.64 -7.58 -8.38
C ALA A 64 20.93 -7.08 -7.72
N SER A 65 22.06 -7.78 -7.89
CA SER A 65 23.37 -7.37 -7.38
C SER A 65 23.85 -6.06 -8.01
N PHE A 66 23.62 -5.85 -9.30
CA PHE A 66 23.97 -4.63 -9.99
C PHE A 66 23.19 -3.42 -9.45
N LEU A 67 21.87 -3.57 -9.26
CA LEU A 67 21.03 -2.53 -8.67
C LEU A 67 21.38 -2.27 -7.21
N SER A 68 21.59 -3.31 -6.42
CA SER A 68 21.96 -3.16 -5.01
C SER A 68 23.26 -2.35 -4.84
N ALA A 69 24.27 -2.62 -5.66
CA ALA A 69 25.54 -1.91 -5.61
C ALA A 69 25.49 -0.49 -6.20
N ALA A 70 24.71 -0.30 -7.28
CA ALA A 70 24.57 1.02 -7.91
C ALA A 70 23.82 2.01 -7.01
N LEU A 71 22.82 1.52 -6.28
CA LEU A 71 21.97 2.31 -5.39
C LEU A 71 22.49 2.41 -3.95
N ASP A 72 23.63 1.79 -3.66
CA ASP A 72 24.22 1.71 -2.31
C ASP A 72 23.19 1.29 -1.25
N LEU A 73 22.38 0.23 -1.55
CA LEU A 73 21.28 -0.17 -0.70
C LEU A 73 21.74 -0.65 0.68
N PRO A 74 21.04 -0.24 1.76
CA PRO A 74 21.41 -0.57 3.12
C PRO A 74 21.32 -2.07 3.42
N GLU A 75 22.02 -2.51 4.45
CA GLU A 75 21.93 -3.88 4.95
C GLU A 75 20.55 -4.21 5.49
N THR A 76 20.14 -5.46 5.34
CA THR A 76 18.87 -5.96 5.85
C THR A 76 18.99 -7.41 6.29
N THR A 77 18.31 -7.75 7.36
CA THR A 77 18.12 -9.14 7.81
C THR A 77 16.84 -9.76 7.25
N MET A 78 16.00 -8.98 6.58
CA MET A 78 14.76 -9.47 5.97
C MET A 78 15.08 -10.34 4.76
N ASN A 79 14.46 -11.51 4.72
CA ASN A 79 14.52 -12.42 3.58
C ASN A 79 13.10 -12.92 3.24
N PRO A 80 12.45 -12.36 2.21
CA PRO A 80 11.12 -12.78 1.81
C PRO A 80 11.12 -14.03 0.92
N PHE A 81 12.30 -14.57 0.56
CA PHE A 81 12.42 -15.64 -0.44
C PHE A 81 12.98 -16.91 0.18
N LYS A 82 12.29 -18.03 -0.03
CA LYS A 82 12.70 -19.33 0.48
C LYS A 82 13.88 -19.96 -0.26
N ASP A 83 14.18 -19.51 -1.48
CA ASP A 83 15.29 -19.97 -2.31
C ASP A 83 16.54 -19.08 -2.23
N VAL A 84 16.53 -18.06 -1.35
CA VAL A 84 17.65 -17.17 -1.07
C VAL A 84 18.13 -17.41 0.37
N VAL A 85 18.63 -18.59 0.65
CA VAL A 85 18.95 -19.07 2.00
C VAL A 85 20.40 -18.82 2.42
N GLY A 86 21.25 -18.43 1.50
CA GLY A 86 22.70 -18.26 1.72
C GLY A 86 23.09 -16.88 2.26
N SER A 87 24.39 -16.67 2.43
CA SER A 87 25.01 -15.40 2.79
C SER A 87 26.02 -14.92 1.74
N THR A 88 25.86 -15.36 0.50
CA THR A 88 26.68 -14.88 -0.61
C THR A 88 26.40 -13.40 -0.87
N ARG A 89 27.32 -12.71 -1.56
CA ARG A 89 27.09 -11.31 -1.99
C ARG A 89 25.79 -11.16 -2.77
N GLN A 90 25.46 -12.15 -3.62
CA GLN A 90 24.24 -12.15 -4.41
C GLN A 90 22.99 -12.33 -3.52
N ASP A 91 23.01 -13.25 -2.55
CA ASP A 91 21.88 -13.45 -1.62
C ASP A 91 21.62 -12.20 -0.80
N ILE A 92 22.69 -11.55 -0.32
CA ILE A 92 22.59 -10.26 0.41
C ILE A 92 21.99 -9.17 -0.49
N ALA A 93 22.47 -9.06 -1.74
CA ALA A 93 21.98 -8.07 -2.70
C ALA A 93 20.50 -8.30 -3.07
N ILE A 94 20.06 -9.55 -3.24
CA ILE A 94 18.65 -9.88 -3.50
C ILE A 94 17.77 -9.45 -2.33
N ARG A 95 18.18 -9.71 -1.09
CA ARG A 95 17.45 -9.24 0.09
C ARG A 95 17.37 -7.72 0.17
N ARG A 96 18.45 -7.00 -0.17
CA ARG A 96 18.50 -5.53 -0.19
C ARG A 96 17.52 -4.95 -1.21
N VAL A 97 17.50 -5.46 -2.47
CA VAL A 97 16.56 -4.96 -3.50
C VAL A 97 15.11 -5.34 -3.19
N ALA A 98 14.87 -6.46 -2.49
CA ALA A 98 13.54 -6.82 -2.00
C ALA A 98 13.07 -5.87 -0.91
N ASN A 99 13.93 -5.57 0.06
CA ASN A 99 13.63 -4.62 1.13
C ASN A 99 13.41 -3.19 0.60
N ALA A 100 14.10 -2.82 -0.47
CA ALA A 100 13.91 -1.55 -1.17
C ALA A 100 12.64 -1.51 -2.05
N GLY A 101 11.86 -2.60 -2.12
CA GLY A 101 10.65 -2.69 -2.93
C GLY A 101 10.91 -2.77 -4.45
N ILE A 102 12.16 -2.97 -4.86
CA ILE A 102 12.55 -3.04 -6.28
C ILE A 102 12.14 -4.39 -6.89
N VAL A 103 12.11 -5.45 -6.08
CA VAL A 103 11.66 -6.78 -6.49
C VAL A 103 10.66 -7.35 -5.50
N THR A 104 9.74 -8.22 -5.99
CA THR A 104 8.70 -8.85 -5.17
C THR A 104 8.77 -10.38 -5.17
N GLY A 105 9.62 -10.99 -6.01
CA GLY A 105 9.66 -12.45 -6.19
C GLY A 105 8.45 -13.03 -6.91
N TYR A 106 8.30 -14.34 -6.81
CA TYR A 106 7.20 -15.12 -7.37
C TYR A 106 6.18 -15.51 -6.30
N GLU A 107 5.03 -16.00 -6.72
CA GLU A 107 3.91 -16.39 -5.84
C GLU A 107 4.26 -17.52 -4.86
N ASP A 108 5.18 -18.36 -5.26
CA ASP A 108 5.69 -19.45 -4.44
C ASP A 108 6.76 -19.02 -3.44
N GLU A 109 6.88 -17.72 -3.17
CA GLU A 109 7.88 -17.12 -2.27
C GLU A 109 9.32 -17.37 -2.73
N THR A 110 9.56 -17.63 -4.03
CA THR A 110 10.89 -17.73 -4.59
C THR A 110 11.31 -16.46 -5.32
N PHE A 111 12.62 -16.21 -5.39
CA PHE A 111 13.21 -15.17 -6.23
C PHE A 111 13.72 -15.72 -7.56
N ARG A 112 14.14 -16.97 -7.60
CA ARG A 112 14.77 -17.66 -8.73
C ARG A 112 16.04 -16.95 -9.21
N PRO A 113 17.08 -16.88 -8.35
CA PRO A 113 18.27 -16.09 -8.63
C PRO A 113 19.06 -16.50 -9.86
N ASN A 114 18.98 -17.77 -10.25
CA ASN A 114 19.72 -18.34 -11.37
C ASN A 114 18.97 -18.27 -12.71
N ASP A 115 17.68 -17.89 -12.70
CA ASP A 115 16.92 -17.71 -13.94
C ASP A 115 17.45 -16.52 -14.72
N SER A 116 17.44 -16.60 -16.06
CA SER A 116 17.73 -15.46 -16.92
C SER A 116 16.66 -14.37 -16.75
N ILE A 117 17.04 -13.11 -16.91
CA ILE A 117 16.09 -12.00 -16.86
C ILE A 117 15.85 -11.43 -18.25
N SER A 118 14.56 -11.24 -18.61
CA SER A 118 14.20 -10.60 -19.86
C SER A 118 14.30 -9.07 -19.79
N ARG A 119 14.40 -8.44 -20.96
CA ARG A 119 14.52 -6.98 -21.08
C ARG A 119 13.33 -6.24 -20.47
N GLN A 120 12.09 -6.74 -20.64
CA GLN A 120 10.90 -6.10 -20.02
C GLN A 120 10.89 -6.25 -18.49
N HIS A 121 11.39 -7.33 -17.93
CA HIS A 121 11.52 -7.50 -16.48
C HIS A 121 12.59 -6.54 -15.89
N MET A 122 13.71 -6.37 -16.61
CA MET A 122 14.71 -5.36 -16.21
C MET A 122 14.12 -3.93 -16.19
N ALA A 123 13.34 -3.58 -17.24
CA ALA A 123 12.70 -2.26 -17.31
C ALA A 123 11.85 -1.98 -16.07
N ARG A 124 11.10 -2.97 -15.59
CA ARG A 124 10.30 -2.86 -14.38
C ARG A 124 11.13 -2.64 -13.12
N MET A 125 12.22 -3.39 -12.96
CA MET A 125 13.13 -3.19 -11.83
C MET A 125 13.79 -1.81 -11.87
N ILE A 126 14.13 -1.29 -13.06
CA ILE A 126 14.67 0.07 -13.27
C ILE A 126 13.65 1.14 -12.81
N VAL A 127 12.38 1.05 -13.21
CA VAL A 127 11.37 2.03 -12.80
C VAL A 127 11.10 1.96 -11.30
N ARG A 128 11.09 0.77 -10.71
CA ARG A 128 11.01 0.63 -9.26
C ARG A 128 12.23 1.22 -8.53
N SER A 129 13.40 1.17 -9.17
CA SER A 129 14.60 1.84 -8.65
C SER A 129 14.47 3.35 -8.72
N LEU A 130 13.84 3.93 -9.77
CA LEU A 130 13.49 5.35 -9.84
C LEU A 130 12.55 5.74 -8.70
N ASN A 131 11.51 4.93 -8.45
CA ASN A 131 10.58 5.16 -7.34
C ASN A 131 11.28 5.11 -5.98
N TYR A 132 12.21 4.15 -5.79
CA TYR A 132 13.04 4.08 -4.59
C TYR A 132 13.87 5.36 -4.41
N LEU A 133 14.43 5.91 -5.49
CA LEU A 133 15.19 7.16 -5.51
C LEU A 133 14.30 8.41 -5.48
N LYS A 134 12.98 8.25 -5.33
CA LYS A 134 12.00 9.35 -5.30
C LYS A 134 12.01 10.23 -6.57
N TYR A 135 12.36 9.63 -7.70
CA TYR A 135 12.31 10.30 -9.00
C TYR A 135 10.85 10.46 -9.43
N ASP A 136 10.42 11.70 -9.70
CA ASP A 136 9.04 11.95 -10.14
C ASP A 136 8.82 11.45 -11.57
N THR A 137 8.16 10.33 -11.72
CA THR A 137 7.80 9.75 -13.01
C THR A 137 6.39 10.14 -13.47
N SER A 138 5.62 10.90 -12.70
CA SER A 138 4.21 11.20 -12.95
C SER A 138 3.94 12.03 -14.22
N LYS A 139 4.94 12.80 -14.65
CA LYS A 139 4.87 13.67 -15.84
C LYS A 139 5.55 13.07 -17.07
N ILE A 140 6.08 11.85 -16.96
CA ILE A 140 6.79 11.21 -18.07
C ILE A 140 5.77 10.60 -19.03
N PRO A 141 5.85 10.90 -20.35
CA PRO A 141 4.98 10.28 -21.33
C PRO A 141 5.14 8.76 -21.38
N THR A 142 4.03 8.03 -21.44
CA THR A 142 4.02 6.56 -21.51
C THR A 142 3.76 6.06 -22.94
N THR A 143 4.13 6.83 -23.95
CA THR A 143 4.00 6.47 -25.37
C THR A 143 5.17 5.59 -25.81
N LEU A 144 4.88 4.51 -26.51
CA LEU A 144 5.86 3.59 -27.09
C LEU A 144 5.80 3.64 -28.60
N SER A 145 6.97 3.61 -29.24
CA SER A 145 7.13 3.66 -30.70
C SER A 145 7.95 2.49 -31.26
N PHE A 146 8.09 1.40 -30.52
CA PHE A 146 8.77 0.20 -31.02
C PHE A 146 7.88 -0.58 -32.00
N ALA A 147 8.48 -1.16 -33.02
CA ALA A 147 7.78 -1.99 -33.99
C ALA A 147 7.13 -3.23 -33.33
N ASP A 148 7.69 -3.70 -32.23
CA ASP A 148 7.23 -4.83 -31.40
C ASP A 148 6.52 -4.38 -30.10
N THR A 149 5.92 -3.20 -30.09
CA THR A 149 5.20 -2.68 -28.88
C THR A 149 4.11 -3.63 -28.41
N GLN A 150 3.42 -4.33 -29.30
CA GLN A 150 2.39 -5.31 -28.98
C GLN A 150 2.92 -6.53 -28.21
N ASP A 151 4.17 -6.88 -28.39
CA ASP A 151 4.83 -8.03 -27.73
C ASP A 151 5.26 -7.70 -26.30
N ILE A 152 5.24 -6.40 -25.94
CA ILE A 152 5.49 -5.98 -24.57
C ILE A 152 4.25 -6.31 -23.74
N ALA A 153 4.41 -7.17 -22.75
CA ALA A 153 3.32 -7.49 -21.83
C ALA A 153 2.75 -6.20 -21.20
N ILE A 154 1.43 -6.09 -21.15
CA ILE A 154 0.71 -4.87 -20.71
C ILE A 154 1.26 -4.35 -19.38
N ALA A 155 1.53 -5.27 -18.44
CA ALA A 155 2.09 -4.95 -17.13
C ALA A 155 3.48 -4.28 -17.15
N HIS A 156 4.19 -4.31 -18.29
CA HIS A 156 5.54 -3.75 -18.44
C HIS A 156 5.60 -2.53 -19.35
N ARG A 157 4.49 -2.20 -20.08
CA ARG A 157 4.48 -1.12 -21.08
C ARG A 157 4.84 0.24 -20.47
N ASP A 158 4.25 0.61 -19.33
CA ASP A 158 4.55 1.87 -18.67
C ASP A 158 6.02 1.94 -18.23
N ALA A 159 6.55 0.83 -17.70
CA ALA A 159 7.95 0.79 -17.28
C ALA A 159 8.92 0.92 -18.45
N VAL A 160 8.60 0.28 -19.58
CA VAL A 160 9.40 0.42 -20.81
C VAL A 160 9.29 1.85 -21.35
N ALA A 161 8.10 2.44 -21.38
CA ALA A 161 7.89 3.81 -21.86
C ALA A 161 8.64 4.84 -21.02
N ILE A 162 8.55 4.76 -19.70
CA ILE A 162 9.31 5.62 -18.77
C ILE A 162 10.82 5.45 -19.01
N GLY A 163 11.30 4.22 -19.14
CA GLY A 163 12.70 3.95 -19.41
C GLY A 163 13.18 4.52 -20.76
N VAL A 164 12.33 4.50 -21.78
CA VAL A 164 12.60 5.11 -23.09
C VAL A 164 12.65 6.64 -22.99
N ALA A 165 11.63 7.23 -22.39
CA ALA A 165 11.54 8.70 -22.23
C ALA A 165 12.73 9.29 -21.45
N LEU A 166 13.26 8.53 -20.48
CA LEU A 166 14.47 8.92 -19.73
C LEU A 166 15.79 8.53 -20.41
N GLY A 167 15.75 7.97 -21.63
CA GLY A 167 16.94 7.53 -22.36
C GLY A 167 17.69 6.35 -21.72
N ILE A 168 17.09 5.70 -20.72
CA ILE A 168 17.66 4.52 -20.05
C ILE A 168 17.57 3.32 -20.97
N ILE A 169 16.42 3.14 -21.60
CA ILE A 169 16.12 2.08 -22.56
C ILE A 169 16.26 2.64 -23.97
N LYS A 170 17.05 1.98 -24.78
CA LYS A 170 17.11 2.21 -26.23
C LYS A 170 16.76 0.90 -26.93
N GLY A 171 16.07 1.02 -28.07
CA GLY A 171 15.76 -0.11 -28.92
C GLY A 171 16.96 -0.54 -29.77
N ASP A 172 16.76 -1.61 -30.49
CA ASP A 172 17.64 -2.14 -31.53
C ASP A 172 17.08 -1.71 -32.88
N THR A 173 17.76 -0.77 -33.57
CA THR A 173 17.30 -0.22 -34.83
C THR A 173 17.71 -1.13 -35.97
N GLN A 174 16.74 -1.58 -36.75
CA GLN A 174 16.86 -2.39 -37.95
C GLN A 174 16.32 -1.64 -39.18
N ALA A 175 16.46 -2.20 -40.35
CA ALA A 175 16.02 -1.54 -41.59
C ALA A 175 14.50 -1.25 -41.64
N ASP A 176 13.71 -2.08 -40.96
CA ASP A 176 12.22 -2.05 -40.90
C ASP A 176 11.65 -1.41 -39.64
N GLY A 177 12.50 -0.96 -38.71
CA GLY A 177 12.05 -0.30 -37.49
C GLY A 177 12.96 -0.47 -36.30
N THR A 178 12.56 0.14 -35.19
CA THR A 178 13.28 -0.01 -33.91
C THR A 178 12.51 -1.00 -33.02
N TYR A 179 13.20 -2.00 -32.48
CA TYR A 179 12.62 -3.09 -31.71
C TYR A 179 13.11 -3.05 -30.27
N PHE A 180 12.22 -3.29 -29.32
CA PHE A 180 12.57 -3.44 -27.90
C PHE A 180 13.00 -4.85 -27.55
N LYS A 181 12.44 -5.87 -28.19
CA LYS A 181 12.67 -7.31 -27.97
C LYS A 181 12.37 -7.71 -26.51
N PRO A 182 11.11 -7.56 -26.05
CA PRO A 182 10.74 -7.61 -24.61
C PRO A 182 11.03 -8.96 -23.96
N GLY A 183 10.82 -10.07 -24.68
CA GLY A 183 11.03 -11.43 -24.19
C GLY A 183 12.48 -11.91 -24.22
N ASN A 184 13.38 -11.19 -24.91
CA ASN A 184 14.76 -11.64 -25.04
C ASN A 184 15.49 -11.55 -23.70
N ASN A 185 16.29 -12.58 -23.40
CA ASN A 185 17.20 -12.56 -22.26
C ASN A 185 18.26 -11.47 -22.46
N ALA A 186 18.45 -10.67 -21.43
CA ALA A 186 19.45 -9.60 -21.46
C ALA A 186 20.86 -10.14 -21.23
N THR A 187 21.86 -9.43 -21.77
CA THR A 187 23.26 -9.69 -21.47
C THR A 187 23.77 -8.87 -20.30
N VAL A 188 24.89 -9.28 -19.68
CA VAL A 188 25.58 -8.55 -18.62
C VAL A 188 25.87 -7.11 -19.03
N GLY A 189 26.35 -6.89 -20.25
CA GLY A 189 26.64 -5.56 -20.78
C GLY A 189 25.39 -4.71 -20.97
N GLN A 190 24.28 -5.27 -21.46
CA GLN A 190 23.00 -4.58 -21.58
C GLN A 190 22.45 -4.18 -20.18
N ALA A 191 22.50 -5.10 -19.22
CA ALA A 191 22.08 -4.84 -17.85
C ALA A 191 22.93 -3.74 -17.19
N ALA A 192 24.23 -3.80 -17.34
CA ALA A 192 25.14 -2.78 -16.85
C ALA A 192 24.87 -1.39 -17.49
N THR A 193 24.57 -1.36 -18.79
CA THR A 193 24.20 -0.13 -19.49
C THR A 193 22.88 0.46 -18.97
N PHE A 194 21.87 -0.35 -18.68
CA PHE A 194 20.61 0.10 -18.11
C PHE A 194 20.82 0.73 -16.73
N VAL A 195 21.59 0.08 -15.86
CA VAL A 195 21.88 0.59 -14.52
C VAL A 195 22.70 1.91 -14.59
N PHE A 196 23.71 1.97 -15.46
CA PHE A 196 24.51 3.20 -15.64
C PHE A 196 23.66 4.38 -16.12
N ARG A 197 22.77 4.15 -17.11
CA ARG A 197 21.87 5.19 -17.61
C ARG A 197 20.82 5.60 -16.60
N LEU A 198 20.32 4.67 -15.78
CA LEU A 198 19.46 4.97 -14.64
C LEU A 198 20.14 5.98 -13.70
N MET A 199 21.39 5.71 -13.31
CA MET A 199 22.11 6.58 -12.37
C MET A 199 22.39 7.96 -12.99
N ASN A 200 22.72 8.02 -14.28
CA ASN A 200 22.89 9.29 -14.99
C ASN A 200 21.59 10.10 -15.10
N ALA A 201 20.45 9.44 -15.36
CA ALA A 201 19.15 10.11 -15.42
C ALA A 201 18.77 10.72 -14.06
N VAL A 202 19.05 10.00 -12.97
CA VAL A 202 18.82 10.50 -11.61
C VAL A 202 19.75 11.67 -11.27
N GLU A 203 21.03 11.58 -11.63
CA GLU A 203 21.99 12.66 -11.38
C GLU A 203 21.65 13.94 -12.16
N ALA A 204 21.23 13.80 -13.42
CA ALA A 204 20.82 14.93 -14.27
C ALA A 204 19.55 15.65 -13.76
N ALA A 205 18.73 15.00 -12.97
CA ALA A 205 17.51 15.58 -12.38
C ALA A 205 17.76 16.31 -11.05
N LYS A 206 18.95 16.22 -10.48
CA LYS A 206 19.30 16.98 -9.28
C LYS A 206 19.40 18.46 -9.63
N PRO A 207 18.87 19.38 -8.78
CA PRO A 207 19.05 20.81 -8.98
C PRO A 207 20.54 21.15 -9.07
N VAL A 208 20.96 21.83 -10.13
CA VAL A 208 22.32 22.33 -10.26
C VAL A 208 22.52 23.43 -9.23
N THR A 209 23.24 23.14 -8.15
CA THR A 209 23.71 24.15 -7.22
C THR A 209 24.77 24.99 -7.99
N PRO A 210 24.61 26.33 -8.15
CA PRO A 210 25.64 27.16 -8.80
C PRO A 210 26.95 27.02 -8.02
N ALA A 211 28.03 26.75 -8.73
CA ALA A 211 29.37 26.76 -8.13
C ALA A 211 29.63 28.11 -7.46
N PRO A 212 30.22 28.12 -6.24
CA PRO A 212 30.62 29.37 -5.62
C PRO A 212 31.63 30.10 -6.52
N PRO A 213 31.60 31.44 -6.64
CA PRO A 213 32.54 32.17 -7.43
C PRO A 213 33.97 31.95 -6.90
N THR A 214 34.88 31.64 -7.79
CA THR A 214 36.31 31.49 -7.52
C THR A 214 36.87 32.82 -7.06
N VAL A 215 37.13 32.98 -5.78
CA VAL A 215 37.87 34.12 -5.25
C VAL A 215 39.34 33.77 -5.39
N GLN A 216 40.07 34.55 -6.21
CA GLN A 216 41.53 34.54 -6.31
C GLN A 216 42.12 34.90 -4.94
N ALA A 217 43.02 34.05 -4.44
CA ALA A 217 43.77 34.33 -3.22
C ALA A 217 44.77 35.46 -3.42
N PRO A 218 44.93 36.41 -2.49
CA PRO A 218 46.03 37.35 -2.48
C PRO A 218 47.30 36.71 -1.91
N ASP A 219 48.45 37.17 -2.43
CA ASP A 219 49.82 36.76 -2.09
C ASP A 219 50.15 36.89 -0.58
N PRO A 220 51.02 36.04 -0.03
CA PRO A 220 51.27 35.98 1.41
C PRO A 220 52.21 37.08 1.91
N THR A 221 51.82 37.80 2.94
CA THR A 221 52.65 38.64 3.79
C THR A 221 53.15 37.88 5.01
N PRO A 222 54.40 38.14 5.52
CA PRO A 222 55.04 37.25 6.47
C PRO A 222 54.43 37.25 7.87
N ALA A 223 54.47 36.08 8.51
CA ALA A 223 53.86 35.75 9.79
C ALA A 223 54.60 36.40 11.01
N THR A 224 53.81 36.93 11.94
CA THR A 224 54.16 37.20 13.34
C THR A 224 53.77 36.03 14.22
N PRO A 225 54.56 35.64 15.27
CA PRO A 225 54.26 34.42 16.02
C PRO A 225 52.98 34.53 16.88
N PRO A 226 52.21 33.44 17.06
CA PRO A 226 50.92 33.51 17.73
C PRO A 226 51.02 33.43 19.24
N VAL A 227 50.31 34.36 19.87
CA VAL A 227 49.91 34.24 21.27
C VAL A 227 48.87 33.10 21.39
N GLN A 228 49.14 32.06 22.14
CA GLN A 228 48.21 30.98 22.42
C GLN A 228 46.97 31.51 23.15
N LYS A 229 45.85 31.56 22.42
CA LYS A 229 44.51 31.71 23.00
C LYS A 229 44.00 30.30 23.41
N PRO A 230 43.36 30.12 24.56
CA PRO A 230 42.81 28.80 24.92
C PRO A 230 41.86 28.32 23.84
N SER A 231 42.00 27.06 23.45
CA SER A 231 41.15 26.41 22.45
C SER A 231 39.67 26.53 22.84
N PRO A 232 38.79 26.94 21.91
CA PRO A 232 37.37 26.91 22.17
C PRO A 232 36.93 25.46 22.34
N VAL A 233 36.22 25.17 23.43
CA VAL A 233 35.48 23.92 23.62
C VAL A 233 34.63 23.71 22.35
N PRO A 234 34.66 22.54 21.68
CA PRO A 234 33.84 22.29 20.52
C PRO A 234 32.38 22.59 20.85
N ALA A 235 31.75 23.48 20.10
CA ALA A 235 30.33 23.74 20.22
C ALA A 235 29.60 22.41 20.06
N ALA A 236 28.85 21.99 21.07
CA ALA A 236 28.04 20.77 21.02
C ALA A 236 27.16 20.84 19.78
N HIS A 237 27.35 19.91 18.84
CA HIS A 237 26.51 19.79 17.66
C HIS A 237 25.09 19.40 18.07
N HIS A 238 24.22 20.39 18.21
CA HIS A 238 22.82 20.19 18.53
C HIS A 238 22.13 19.54 17.31
N LYS A 239 21.77 18.26 17.47
CA LYS A 239 21.13 17.44 16.43
C LYS A 239 19.62 17.60 16.37
N TYR A 240 19.01 18.05 17.47
CA TYR A 240 17.56 18.12 17.62
C TYR A 240 17.12 19.54 17.93
N ILE A 241 15.93 19.90 17.45
CA ILE A 241 15.26 21.13 17.84
C ILE A 241 13.86 20.77 18.38
N VAL A 242 13.39 21.60 19.32
CA VAL A 242 12.02 21.53 19.85
C VAL A 242 11.31 22.81 19.43
N PRO A 243 10.61 22.79 18.29
CA PRO A 243 9.75 23.90 17.88
C PRO A 243 8.51 24.02 18.74
N THR A 244 8.00 25.25 18.89
CA THR A 244 6.68 25.55 19.47
C THR A 244 5.80 26.17 18.37
N THR A 245 4.59 25.66 18.21
CA THR A 245 3.62 26.16 17.22
C THR A 245 2.57 27.05 17.83
N LYS A 246 2.09 28.02 17.03
CA LYS A 246 0.91 28.83 17.31
C LYS A 246 0.23 29.13 15.97
N ASN A 247 -1.10 28.91 15.89
CA ASN A 247 -1.86 29.13 14.65
C ASN A 247 -1.22 28.45 13.43
N GLN A 248 -0.90 27.16 13.54
CA GLN A 248 -0.30 26.30 12.52
C GLN A 248 1.09 26.75 12.02
N THR A 249 1.75 27.69 12.70
CA THR A 249 3.09 28.17 12.36
C THR A 249 4.08 27.93 13.51
N ILE A 250 5.35 27.70 13.20
CA ILE A 250 6.43 27.63 14.19
C ILE A 250 6.78 29.06 14.61
N VAL A 251 6.66 29.36 15.91
CA VAL A 251 6.92 30.71 16.47
C VAL A 251 8.20 30.79 17.28
N SER A 252 8.72 29.67 17.75
CA SER A 252 10.00 29.58 18.46
C SER A 252 10.59 28.19 18.38
N GLN A 253 11.89 28.05 18.65
CA GLN A 253 12.55 26.73 18.72
C GLN A 253 13.75 26.77 19.68
N THR A 254 14.02 25.64 20.33
CA THR A 254 15.18 25.44 21.20
C THR A 254 15.96 24.20 20.72
N SER A 255 17.29 24.25 20.78
CA SER A 255 18.17 23.20 20.27
C SER A 255 18.71 22.31 21.38
N TYR A 256 18.88 21.02 21.09
CA TYR A 256 19.34 19.98 22.01
C TYR A 256 20.36 19.05 21.35
N ALA A 257 21.32 18.56 22.14
CA ALA A 257 22.36 17.66 21.64
C ALA A 257 21.81 16.22 21.48
N THR A 258 20.94 15.78 22.37
CA THR A 258 20.41 14.40 22.38
C THR A 258 18.89 14.38 22.21
N LEU A 259 18.40 13.24 21.65
CA LEU A 259 16.97 12.99 21.51
C LEU A 259 16.25 12.98 22.88
N ALA A 260 16.89 12.36 23.89
CA ALA A 260 16.31 12.25 25.24
C ALA A 260 16.07 13.61 25.89
N GLU A 261 17.02 14.53 25.77
CA GLU A 261 16.87 15.92 26.27
C GLU A 261 15.76 16.65 25.52
N ALA A 262 15.74 16.54 24.18
CA ALA A 262 14.71 17.15 23.35
C ALA A 262 13.30 16.60 23.68
N MET A 263 13.15 15.27 23.84
CA MET A 263 11.86 14.65 24.22
C MET A 263 11.39 15.14 25.60
N LYS A 264 12.31 15.26 26.58
CA LYS A 264 11.97 15.78 27.91
C LYS A 264 11.52 17.24 27.88
N ALA A 265 12.00 18.02 26.93
CA ALA A 265 11.63 19.42 26.75
C ALA A 265 10.23 19.62 26.13
N VAL A 266 9.63 18.61 25.52
CA VAL A 266 8.28 18.67 24.96
C VAL A 266 7.26 18.60 26.10
N GLN A 267 6.65 19.74 26.45
CA GLN A 267 5.72 19.86 27.58
C GLN A 267 4.26 19.97 27.12
N THR A 268 3.99 20.51 25.93
CA THR A 268 2.62 20.77 25.41
C THR A 268 2.38 20.08 24.07
N ASN A 269 1.14 20.08 23.58
CA ASN A 269 0.76 19.52 22.29
C ASN A 269 1.23 20.38 21.10
N GLU A 270 1.62 21.63 21.37
CA GLU A 270 2.17 22.56 20.39
C GLU A 270 3.67 22.36 20.18
N GLN A 271 4.32 21.51 20.99
CA GLN A 271 5.74 21.22 20.93
C GLN A 271 5.99 19.81 20.39
N PHE A 272 7.11 19.67 19.67
CA PHE A 272 7.55 18.38 19.10
C PHE A 272 9.07 18.37 18.93
N VAL A 273 9.67 17.20 18.74
CA VAL A 273 11.09 17.07 18.44
C VAL A 273 11.26 16.88 16.94
N MET A 274 12.15 17.66 16.35
CA MET A 274 12.55 17.56 14.94
C MET A 274 14.07 17.40 14.84
N GLU A 275 14.53 16.53 13.95
CA GLU A 275 15.94 16.45 13.57
C GLU A 275 16.32 17.72 12.79
N LYS A 276 17.40 18.37 13.20
CA LYS A 276 17.81 19.66 12.62
C LYS A 276 18.22 19.54 11.16
N ASP A 277 18.96 18.46 10.82
CA ASP A 277 19.54 18.30 9.48
C ASP A 277 18.52 17.83 8.44
N THR A 278 17.54 17.03 8.85
CA THR A 278 16.53 16.41 7.96
C THR A 278 15.19 17.13 7.96
N GLY A 279 14.91 17.91 9.02
CA GLY A 279 13.59 18.49 9.25
C GLY A 279 12.53 17.45 9.62
N ARG A 280 12.93 16.19 9.90
CA ARG A 280 12.01 15.11 10.25
C ARG A 280 11.52 15.25 11.69
N VAL A 281 10.21 15.22 11.89
CA VAL A 281 9.63 15.08 13.21
C VAL A 281 9.84 13.64 13.71
N VAL A 282 10.41 13.48 14.88
CA VAL A 282 10.74 12.16 15.46
C VAL A 282 9.98 11.86 16.75
N TYR A 283 9.42 12.89 17.39
CA TYR A 283 8.60 12.76 18.59
C TYR A 283 7.62 13.92 18.74
N MET A 284 6.42 13.65 19.27
CA MET A 284 5.40 14.65 19.61
C MET A 284 4.54 14.13 20.76
N LYS A 285 3.74 14.99 21.40
CA LYS A 285 2.74 14.56 22.40
C LYS A 285 1.43 14.11 21.79
N SER A 286 1.03 14.75 20.69
CA SER A 286 -0.20 14.41 19.95
C SER A 286 -0.07 14.81 18.49
N GLY A 287 -0.76 14.10 17.61
CA GLY A 287 -0.74 14.37 16.19
C GLY A 287 -1.22 13.19 15.37
N ILE A 288 -0.88 13.23 14.10
CA ILE A 288 -1.23 12.20 13.12
C ILE A 288 0.04 11.61 12.52
N VAL A 289 0.06 10.31 12.37
CA VAL A 289 1.02 9.60 11.54
C VAL A 289 0.39 9.43 10.17
N PHE A 290 0.97 10.09 9.19
CA PHE A 290 0.48 10.11 7.81
C PHE A 290 1.31 9.14 6.95
N ALA A 291 0.66 8.25 6.22
CA ALA A 291 1.33 7.31 5.34
C ALA A 291 1.61 7.95 3.96
N ASN A 292 2.85 8.35 3.70
CA ASN A 292 3.29 8.86 2.39
C ASN A 292 3.31 7.74 1.32
N GLN A 293 3.46 6.49 1.77
CA GLN A 293 3.46 5.28 0.95
C GLN A 293 2.73 4.17 1.72
N TYR A 294 2.51 3.03 1.05
CA TYR A 294 2.05 1.83 1.75
C TYR A 294 2.99 1.45 2.90
N VAL A 295 2.42 1.22 4.08
CA VAL A 295 3.14 0.73 5.26
C VAL A 295 2.40 -0.43 5.91
N GLU A 296 3.15 -1.29 6.58
CA GLU A 296 2.60 -2.32 7.45
C GLU A 296 2.79 -1.96 8.91
N MET A 297 1.72 -2.09 9.66
CA MET A 297 1.72 -1.97 11.12
C MET A 297 1.70 -3.37 11.73
N THR A 298 2.56 -3.62 12.70
CA THR A 298 2.53 -4.84 13.53
C THR A 298 1.66 -4.58 14.75
N LEU A 299 0.57 -5.35 14.90
CA LEU A 299 -0.35 -5.21 16.04
C LEU A 299 0.30 -5.65 17.34
N ASN A 300 0.08 -4.87 18.40
CA ASN A 300 0.61 -5.20 19.73
C ASN A 300 -0.12 -6.40 20.37
N SER A 301 -1.40 -6.61 19.99
CA SER A 301 -2.27 -7.63 20.60
C SER A 301 -1.89 -9.07 20.23
N ASN A 302 -1.50 -9.33 18.99
CA ASN A 302 -1.30 -10.68 18.46
C ASN A 302 -0.13 -10.82 17.48
N ARG A 303 0.64 -9.74 17.26
CA ARG A 303 1.72 -9.66 16.29
C ARG A 303 1.31 -9.78 14.82
N ASP A 304 0.02 -9.75 14.54
CA ASP A 304 -0.50 -9.70 13.17
C ASP A 304 -0.08 -8.41 12.48
N ARG A 305 -0.02 -8.47 11.14
CA ARG A 305 0.26 -7.29 10.31
C ARG A 305 -1.01 -6.81 9.63
N ILE A 306 -1.20 -5.50 9.63
CA ILE A 306 -2.24 -4.84 8.83
C ILE A 306 -1.63 -3.74 7.98
N GLY A 307 -2.03 -3.66 6.71
CA GLY A 307 -1.57 -2.65 5.77
C GLY A 307 -2.34 -1.34 5.90
N ALA A 308 -1.62 -0.23 5.77
CA ALA A 308 -2.17 1.10 5.58
C ALA A 308 -1.73 1.63 4.22
N ALA A 309 -2.70 2.00 3.37
CA ALA A 309 -2.44 2.57 2.06
C ALA A 309 -1.82 3.96 2.14
N THR A 310 -1.26 4.44 1.05
CA THR A 310 -0.86 5.84 0.87
C THR A 310 -2.02 6.79 1.24
N ASN A 311 -1.72 7.89 1.91
CA ASN A 311 -2.63 8.87 2.48
C ASN A 311 -3.48 8.37 3.66
N SER A 312 -3.20 7.18 4.21
CA SER A 312 -3.84 6.76 5.46
C SER A 312 -3.41 7.63 6.63
N GLN A 313 -4.37 7.98 7.46
CA GLN A 313 -4.17 8.74 8.69
C GLN A 313 -4.30 7.80 9.89
N MET A 314 -3.31 7.82 10.76
CA MET A 314 -3.27 7.03 12.00
C MET A 314 -3.07 7.98 13.17
N GLU A 315 -3.73 7.70 14.29
CA GLU A 315 -3.53 8.49 15.51
C GLU A 315 -2.15 8.16 16.11
N TYR A 316 -1.39 9.19 16.39
CA TYR A 316 -0.10 9.02 17.07
C TYR A 316 -0.30 8.66 18.54
N VAL A 317 0.42 7.66 19.02
CA VAL A 317 0.42 7.26 20.44
C VAL A 317 1.74 7.60 21.10
N ASN A 318 2.86 7.17 20.52
CA ASN A 318 4.21 7.43 21.04
C ASN A 318 5.29 7.16 20.00
N SER A 319 6.52 7.62 20.25
CA SER A 319 7.71 7.29 19.44
C SER A 319 8.96 7.25 20.34
N ASP A 320 9.90 6.40 20.00
CA ASP A 320 11.24 6.35 20.58
C ASP A 320 12.32 6.96 19.67
N GLY A 321 11.89 7.60 18.56
CA GLY A 321 12.75 8.15 17.53
C GLY A 321 13.19 7.14 16.46
N LYS A 322 12.84 5.85 16.62
CA LYS A 322 13.09 4.77 15.64
C LYS A 322 11.81 4.06 15.25
N LYS A 323 10.93 3.85 16.22
CA LYS A 323 9.61 3.24 16.03
C LYS A 323 8.52 4.18 16.50
N VAL A 324 7.40 4.12 15.82
CA VAL A 324 6.20 4.87 16.16
C VAL A 324 5.11 3.91 16.56
N THR A 325 4.55 4.09 17.74
CA THR A 325 3.32 3.42 18.15
C THR A 325 2.15 4.26 17.64
N VAL A 326 1.22 3.62 16.93
CA VAL A 326 0.04 4.25 16.34
C VAL A 326 -1.23 3.52 16.74
N SER A 327 -2.36 4.23 16.69
CA SER A 327 -3.69 3.66 16.70
C SER A 327 -4.30 3.83 15.30
N PHE A 328 -4.52 2.70 14.61
CA PHE A 328 -5.12 2.66 13.29
C PHE A 328 -6.48 1.96 13.36
N ALA A 329 -7.55 2.72 13.14
CA ALA A 329 -8.92 2.24 13.34
C ALA A 329 -9.14 1.59 14.73
N ASN A 330 -8.58 2.17 15.78
CA ASN A 330 -8.58 1.67 17.16
C ASN A 330 -7.78 0.37 17.39
N GLN A 331 -6.96 -0.04 16.44
CA GLN A 331 -5.97 -1.12 16.59
C GLN A 331 -4.61 -0.49 16.91
N VAL A 332 -4.02 -0.85 18.04
CA VAL A 332 -2.72 -0.32 18.44
C VAL A 332 -1.59 -1.21 17.92
N GLY A 333 -0.61 -0.61 17.30
CA GLY A 333 0.54 -1.30 16.76
C GLY A 333 1.74 -0.39 16.55
N THR A 334 2.82 -0.97 16.00
CA THR A 334 4.08 -0.26 15.76
C THR A 334 4.44 -0.24 14.27
N ILE A 335 5.04 0.86 13.84
CA ILE A 335 5.61 1.09 12.51
C ILE A 335 7.03 1.63 12.70
N ASP A 336 7.99 1.24 11.86
CA ASP A 336 9.32 1.83 11.85
C ASP A 336 9.26 3.28 11.35
N LEU A 337 9.91 4.20 12.05
CA LEU A 337 10.01 5.60 11.64
C LEU A 337 10.98 5.71 10.46
N ASN A 338 10.43 5.90 9.28
CA ASN A 338 11.16 6.02 8.02
C ASN A 338 10.43 6.97 7.06
N ASP A 339 10.94 7.11 5.83
CA ASP A 339 10.39 8.03 4.84
C ASP A 339 9.00 7.67 4.29
N LYS A 340 8.47 6.48 4.64
CA LYS A 340 7.13 6.08 4.23
C LYS A 340 6.04 6.72 5.09
N ILE A 341 6.41 7.28 6.23
CA ILE A 341 5.48 7.96 7.14
C ILE A 341 5.98 9.35 7.50
N GLU A 342 5.06 10.24 7.79
CA GLU A 342 5.33 11.57 8.34
C GLU A 342 4.60 11.72 9.68
N LEU A 343 5.31 12.20 10.69
CA LEU A 343 4.71 12.62 11.95
C LEU A 343 4.27 14.07 11.83
N ILE A 344 2.96 14.34 11.93
CA ILE A 344 2.38 15.66 11.83
C ILE A 344 1.82 16.07 13.20
N PRO A 345 2.51 16.96 13.94
CA PRO A 345 2.07 17.44 15.24
C PRO A 345 0.71 18.16 15.16
N THR A 346 -0.13 18.01 16.19
CA THR A 346 -1.45 18.66 16.26
C THR A 346 -1.40 20.15 15.96
N GLY A 347 -0.35 20.86 16.43
CA GLY A 347 -0.18 22.29 16.21
C GLY A 347 0.10 22.70 14.76
N LEU A 348 0.35 21.77 13.85
CA LEU A 348 0.53 22.00 12.41
C LEU A 348 -0.65 21.52 11.57
N ILE A 349 -1.67 20.88 12.17
CA ILE A 349 -2.82 20.33 11.45
C ILE A 349 -3.89 21.41 11.30
N VAL A 350 -4.18 21.76 10.04
CA VAL A 350 -5.34 22.61 9.69
C VAL A 350 -6.60 21.75 9.65
N GLU A 351 -6.55 20.61 8.96
CA GLU A 351 -7.69 19.70 8.85
C GLU A 351 -7.22 18.25 8.63
N ARG A 352 -8.06 17.29 9.04
CA ARG A 352 -7.89 15.86 8.81
C ARG A 352 -9.14 15.25 8.20
N ASP A 353 -9.13 13.97 7.91
CA ASP A 353 -10.30 13.23 7.45
C ASP A 353 -11.46 13.48 8.41
N HIS A 354 -12.61 13.84 7.83
CA HIS A 354 -13.80 14.21 8.61
C HIS A 354 -15.08 13.85 7.87
N TYR A 355 -16.18 13.94 8.60
CA TYR A 355 -17.49 13.58 8.09
C TYR A 355 -18.47 14.76 8.27
N THR A 356 -19.37 14.91 7.29
CA THR A 356 -20.46 15.90 7.36
C THR A 356 -21.77 15.26 6.90
N MET A 357 -22.89 15.90 7.21
CA MET A 357 -24.18 15.54 6.66
C MET A 357 -24.54 16.52 5.53
N ASN A 358 -24.86 16.01 4.35
CA ASN A 358 -25.32 16.82 3.24
C ASN A 358 -26.83 17.19 3.36
N ALA A 359 -27.34 17.99 2.41
CA ALA A 359 -28.74 18.43 2.42
C ALA A 359 -29.75 17.27 2.35
N ASN A 360 -29.36 16.14 1.72
CA ASN A 360 -30.19 14.94 1.59
C ASN A 360 -30.15 14.00 2.80
N GLY A 361 -29.50 14.41 3.91
CA GLY A 361 -29.34 13.58 5.10
C GLY A 361 -28.38 12.40 4.92
N GLN A 362 -27.45 12.50 3.98
CA GLN A 362 -26.44 11.48 3.74
C GLN A 362 -25.14 11.82 4.46
N LEU A 363 -24.48 10.81 5.01
CA LEU A 363 -23.16 10.90 5.60
C LEU A 363 -22.10 10.95 4.50
N ILE A 364 -21.34 12.03 4.45
CA ILE A 364 -20.26 12.26 3.52
C ILE A 364 -18.93 12.15 4.26
N HIS A 365 -18.02 11.33 3.76
CA HIS A 365 -16.64 11.28 4.21
C HIS A 365 -15.77 12.14 3.31
N HIS A 366 -14.98 13.04 3.91
CA HIS A 366 -14.03 13.93 3.25
C HIS A 366 -12.62 13.44 3.55
N LEU A 367 -11.87 13.10 2.50
CA LEU A 367 -10.49 12.63 2.56
C LEU A 367 -9.54 13.80 2.38
N VAL A 368 -8.69 14.07 3.36
CA VAL A 368 -7.73 15.17 3.35
C VAL A 368 -6.34 14.62 3.01
N SER A 369 -5.79 15.06 1.87
CA SER A 369 -4.47 14.62 1.39
C SER A 369 -3.31 15.50 1.86
N ASN A 370 -3.59 16.73 2.27
CA ASN A 370 -2.62 17.62 2.90
C ASN A 370 -3.19 18.20 4.19
N LEU A 371 -2.76 17.63 5.31
CA LEU A 371 -3.27 18.00 6.63
C LEU A 371 -2.85 19.41 7.05
N LYS A 372 -1.69 19.87 6.59
CA LYS A 372 -1.13 21.20 6.94
C LYS A 372 -1.82 22.34 6.19
N GLU A 373 -2.39 22.06 5.04
CA GLU A 373 -3.17 22.99 4.23
C GLU A 373 -4.69 22.77 4.34
N GLY A 374 -5.10 21.63 4.92
CA GLY A 374 -6.51 21.25 4.99
C GLY A 374 -7.13 20.89 3.63
N LYS A 375 -6.31 20.45 2.67
CA LYS A 375 -6.75 20.18 1.30
C LYS A 375 -7.48 18.86 1.18
N THR A 376 -8.75 18.91 0.86
CA THR A 376 -9.57 17.72 0.56
C THR A 376 -9.24 17.18 -0.83
N ALA A 377 -8.88 15.91 -0.90
CA ALA A 377 -8.60 15.22 -2.17
C ALA A 377 -9.86 14.62 -2.81
N ALA A 378 -10.75 14.06 -1.99
CA ALA A 378 -11.96 13.39 -2.43
C ALA A 378 -13.04 13.39 -1.34
N SER A 379 -14.28 13.17 -1.78
CA SER A 379 -15.40 12.94 -0.85
C SER A 379 -16.33 11.88 -1.42
N TYR A 380 -16.94 11.08 -0.56
CA TYR A 380 -17.89 10.06 -1.00
C TYR A 380 -19.01 9.85 0.02
N VAL A 381 -20.16 9.35 -0.48
CA VAL A 381 -21.31 8.99 0.35
C VAL A 381 -21.03 7.65 1.04
N VAL A 382 -21.05 7.66 2.37
CA VAL A 382 -20.92 6.46 3.21
C VAL A 382 -22.25 5.74 3.35
N GLY A 383 -23.33 6.52 3.55
CA GLY A 383 -24.67 6.01 3.82
C GLY A 383 -25.60 7.11 4.28
N LYS A 384 -26.67 6.76 5.00
CA LYS A 384 -27.53 7.72 5.68
C LYS A 384 -26.79 8.26 6.91
N ALA A 385 -26.88 9.57 7.15
CA ALA A 385 -26.33 10.16 8.36
C ALA A 385 -27.12 9.71 9.60
N PRO A 386 -26.47 9.47 10.75
CA PRO A 386 -27.15 9.17 11.99
C PRO A 386 -27.96 10.38 12.49
N ALA A 387 -29.00 10.10 13.26
CA ALA A 387 -29.91 11.15 13.77
C ALA A 387 -29.21 12.14 14.72
N GLU A 388 -28.15 11.70 15.36
CA GLU A 388 -27.33 12.47 16.29
C GLU A 388 -26.50 13.56 15.59
N MET A 389 -26.27 13.42 14.27
CA MET A 389 -25.43 14.33 13.50
C MET A 389 -26.15 15.64 13.19
N LYS A 390 -25.52 16.76 13.51
CA LYS A 390 -26.02 18.11 13.23
C LYS A 390 -25.57 18.61 11.86
N LYS A 391 -26.45 19.36 11.16
CA LYS A 391 -26.08 19.99 9.88
C LYS A 391 -24.94 21.00 10.09
N ASN A 392 -24.13 21.18 9.07
CA ASN A 392 -23.01 22.14 9.06
C ASN A 392 -21.97 21.91 10.17
N THR A 393 -21.92 20.68 10.73
CA THR A 393 -20.97 20.30 11.77
C THR A 393 -20.03 19.23 11.23
N LYS A 394 -18.74 19.38 11.52
CA LYS A 394 -17.72 18.36 11.21
C LYS A 394 -17.62 17.37 12.35
N TYR A 395 -17.65 16.10 12.01
CA TYR A 395 -17.42 15.00 12.93
C TYR A 395 -16.20 14.21 12.52
N TYR A 396 -15.52 13.62 13.48
CA TYR A 396 -14.28 12.90 13.31
C TYR A 396 -14.42 11.47 13.84
N SER A 397 -13.86 10.52 13.12
CA SER A 397 -13.81 9.13 13.54
C SER A 397 -12.52 8.48 13.07
N TRP A 398 -11.88 7.67 13.92
CA TRP A 398 -10.72 6.87 13.54
C TRP A 398 -11.07 5.52 12.94
N ASN A 399 -12.26 4.98 13.26
CA ASN A 399 -12.67 3.64 12.84
C ASN A 399 -13.98 3.60 12.02
N GLY A 400 -14.60 4.76 11.78
CA GLY A 400 -15.89 4.86 11.09
C GLY A 400 -17.10 4.42 11.92
N VAL A 401 -16.93 4.17 13.23
CA VAL A 401 -17.98 3.75 14.16
C VAL A 401 -18.17 4.74 15.29
N PHE A 402 -17.11 5.17 15.95
CA PHE A 402 -17.16 6.13 17.05
C PHE A 402 -16.88 7.52 16.52
N PHE A 403 -17.86 8.39 16.60
CA PHE A 403 -17.82 9.75 16.09
C PHE A 403 -17.77 10.76 17.22
N THR A 404 -16.95 11.80 17.05
CA THR A 404 -16.84 12.92 17.99
C THR A 404 -16.90 14.26 17.26
N ASN A 405 -17.39 15.29 17.93
CA ASN A 405 -17.29 16.67 17.48
C ASN A 405 -16.03 17.32 18.08
N LYS A 406 -15.25 18.05 17.25
CA LYS A 406 -14.04 18.75 17.70
C LYS A 406 -14.31 19.80 18.80
N ASN A 407 -15.48 20.44 18.73
CA ASN A 407 -15.85 21.57 19.59
C ASN A 407 -16.59 21.15 20.87
N ASP A 408 -17.07 19.90 20.94
CA ASP A 408 -17.78 19.35 22.07
C ASP A 408 -17.38 17.89 22.30
N LYS A 409 -16.56 17.66 23.30
CA LYS A 409 -16.06 16.29 23.62
C LYS A 409 -17.19 15.39 24.16
N ASN A 410 -18.32 15.93 24.56
CA ASN A 410 -19.50 15.22 25.01
C ASN A 410 -20.45 14.89 23.84
N ASP A 411 -20.27 15.51 22.69
CA ASP A 411 -21.03 15.23 21.47
C ASP A 411 -20.36 14.03 20.74
N TYR A 412 -20.58 12.85 21.26
CA TYR A 412 -20.12 11.58 20.66
C TYR A 412 -21.27 10.59 20.52
N PHE A 413 -21.19 9.73 19.50
CA PHE A 413 -22.17 8.71 19.24
C PHE A 413 -21.56 7.52 18.51
N ASP A 414 -22.23 6.36 18.63
CA ASP A 414 -21.91 5.16 17.86
C ASP A 414 -22.71 5.17 16.55
N TYR A 415 -22.03 4.87 15.45
CA TYR A 415 -22.63 4.76 14.14
C TYR A 415 -22.32 3.39 13.53
N TYR A 416 -23.35 2.59 13.35
CA TYR A 416 -23.24 1.31 12.65
C TYR A 416 -23.99 1.42 11.31
N ASN A 417 -23.25 1.64 10.21
CA ASN A 417 -23.82 1.60 8.86
C ASN A 417 -24.35 0.20 8.57
N TYR A 418 -25.65 0.05 8.36
CA TYR A 418 -26.28 -1.24 8.12
C TYR A 418 -25.56 -2.04 7.01
N TYR A 419 -25.30 -1.40 5.87
CA TYR A 419 -24.71 -2.07 4.70
C TYR A 419 -23.24 -2.45 4.90
N GLN A 420 -22.53 -1.77 5.80
CA GLN A 420 -21.14 -2.06 6.14
C GLN A 420 -21.01 -3.19 7.16
N PHE A 421 -22.04 -3.31 8.06
CA PHE A 421 -22.08 -4.30 9.13
C PHE A 421 -23.03 -5.46 8.84
N LEU A 422 -23.65 -5.52 7.67
CA LEU A 422 -24.50 -6.64 7.23
C LEU A 422 -23.62 -7.87 6.96
N PRO A 423 -23.84 -9.02 7.63
CA PRO A 423 -23.12 -10.25 7.33
C PRO A 423 -23.37 -10.76 5.89
N ALA A 424 -22.31 -11.30 5.29
CA ALA A 424 -22.31 -11.73 3.90
C ALA A 424 -23.34 -12.86 3.63
N PHE A 425 -23.55 -13.76 4.59
CA PHE A 425 -24.66 -14.74 4.53
C PHE A 425 -25.97 -14.06 4.89
N SER A 426 -26.50 -13.31 3.94
CA SER A 426 -27.79 -12.64 3.96
C SER A 426 -28.38 -12.68 2.56
N LYS A 427 -29.60 -12.20 2.39
CA LYS A 427 -30.27 -12.14 1.08
C LYS A 427 -30.77 -10.74 0.82
N THR A 428 -30.62 -10.29 -0.43
CA THR A 428 -31.29 -9.06 -0.89
C THR A 428 -32.72 -9.33 -1.33
N ASN A 429 -33.61 -8.35 -1.08
CA ASN A 429 -35.03 -8.39 -1.47
C ASN A 429 -35.27 -7.95 -2.94
N TYR A 430 -34.21 -7.81 -3.72
CA TYR A 430 -34.28 -7.44 -5.14
C TYR A 430 -34.21 -8.66 -6.04
N THR A 431 -34.93 -8.56 -7.17
CA THR A 431 -34.87 -9.54 -8.26
C THR A 431 -33.64 -9.27 -9.14
N ALA A 432 -33.22 -10.29 -9.89
CA ALA A 432 -32.16 -10.16 -10.89
C ALA A 432 -32.45 -9.04 -11.90
N GLN A 433 -33.72 -8.92 -12.33
CA GLN A 433 -34.12 -7.92 -13.30
C GLN A 433 -34.00 -6.48 -12.75
N GLU A 434 -34.40 -6.23 -11.50
CA GLU A 434 -34.27 -4.92 -10.87
C GLU A 434 -32.78 -4.51 -10.75
N LEU A 435 -31.92 -5.46 -10.38
CA LEU A 435 -30.49 -5.23 -10.26
C LEU A 435 -29.84 -4.97 -11.64
N ASN A 436 -30.21 -5.73 -12.66
CA ASN A 436 -29.72 -5.48 -14.03
C ASN A 436 -30.19 -4.14 -14.57
N ASN A 437 -31.45 -3.76 -14.34
CA ASN A 437 -31.98 -2.46 -14.76
C ASN A 437 -31.25 -1.31 -14.05
N TYR A 438 -30.97 -1.45 -12.76
CA TYR A 438 -30.16 -0.45 -12.02
C TYR A 438 -28.77 -0.29 -12.66
N ILE A 439 -28.07 -1.41 -12.92
CA ILE A 439 -26.72 -1.39 -13.52
C ILE A 439 -26.77 -0.68 -14.89
N LEU A 440 -27.72 -1.00 -15.76
CA LEU A 440 -27.86 -0.35 -17.07
C LEU A 440 -28.15 1.15 -16.94
N ASN A 441 -29.04 1.54 -16.02
CA ASN A 441 -29.35 2.95 -15.77
C ASN A 441 -28.14 3.72 -15.22
N MET A 442 -27.40 3.13 -14.32
CA MET A 442 -26.15 3.69 -13.78
C MET A 442 -25.12 3.91 -14.91
N LEU A 443 -24.87 2.88 -15.72
CA LEU A 443 -23.92 2.97 -16.84
C LEU A 443 -24.37 4.00 -17.89
N SER A 444 -25.67 4.07 -18.21
CA SER A 444 -26.24 5.10 -19.09
C SER A 444 -26.06 6.51 -18.51
N GLY A 445 -26.21 6.66 -17.18
CA GLY A 445 -25.91 7.92 -16.50
C GLY A 445 -24.45 8.34 -16.64
N LEU A 446 -23.51 7.39 -16.52
CA LEU A 446 -22.09 7.64 -16.74
C LEU A 446 -21.77 8.02 -18.20
N GLU A 447 -22.38 7.37 -19.18
CA GLU A 447 -22.23 7.75 -20.61
C GLU A 447 -22.63 9.21 -20.86
N LYS A 448 -23.74 9.65 -20.26
CA LYS A 448 -24.26 11.02 -20.40
C LYS A 448 -23.31 12.09 -19.82
N THR A 449 -22.32 11.72 -19.02
CA THR A 449 -21.30 12.67 -18.55
C THR A 449 -20.37 13.16 -19.64
N GLY A 450 -20.34 12.49 -20.80
CA GLY A 450 -19.46 12.81 -21.93
C GLY A 450 -17.99 12.43 -21.74
N SER A 451 -17.64 11.85 -20.60
CA SER A 451 -16.27 11.39 -20.36
C SER A 451 -15.88 10.25 -21.29
N SER A 452 -14.70 10.34 -21.92
CA SER A 452 -14.18 9.31 -22.83
C SER A 452 -14.08 7.93 -22.18
N GLN A 453 -13.77 7.88 -20.87
CA GLN A 453 -13.72 6.67 -20.06
C GLN A 453 -15.03 5.89 -20.10
N TYR A 454 -16.18 6.59 -20.13
CA TYR A 454 -17.52 6.01 -20.08
C TYR A 454 -18.19 5.86 -21.43
N LYS A 455 -17.50 6.18 -22.53
CA LYS A 455 -18.03 6.00 -23.88
C LYS A 455 -18.48 4.54 -24.10
N ASN A 456 -19.75 4.36 -24.49
CA ASN A 456 -20.38 3.05 -24.66
C ASN A 456 -20.30 2.13 -23.43
N ALA A 457 -20.39 2.68 -22.21
CA ALA A 457 -20.30 1.93 -20.97
C ALA A 457 -21.39 0.85 -20.86
N THR A 458 -22.62 1.14 -21.32
CA THR A 458 -23.73 0.18 -21.36
C THR A 458 -23.48 -1.06 -22.24
N LYS A 459 -22.55 -0.96 -23.20
CA LYS A 459 -22.15 -2.09 -24.07
C LYS A 459 -20.84 -2.75 -23.63
N ARG A 460 -19.93 -1.95 -23.07
CA ARG A 460 -18.55 -2.40 -22.74
C ARG A 460 -18.40 -2.95 -21.34
N SER A 461 -19.18 -2.43 -20.37
CA SER A 461 -18.99 -2.79 -18.98
C SER A 461 -19.28 -4.27 -18.71
N LYS A 462 -18.38 -4.91 -18.00
CA LYS A 462 -18.51 -6.28 -17.50
C LYS A 462 -19.54 -6.41 -16.36
N LEU A 463 -20.14 -5.31 -15.91
CA LEU A 463 -21.26 -5.36 -14.97
C LEU A 463 -22.60 -5.70 -15.65
N VAL A 464 -22.71 -5.57 -16.97
CA VAL A 464 -23.95 -5.88 -17.72
C VAL A 464 -24.29 -7.37 -17.50
N GLY A 465 -25.51 -7.61 -16.98
CA GLY A 465 -25.98 -8.96 -16.64
C GLY A 465 -25.54 -9.49 -15.27
N LEU A 466 -24.69 -8.74 -14.51
CA LEU A 466 -24.19 -9.18 -13.21
C LEU A 466 -25.30 -9.40 -12.18
N GLY A 467 -26.44 -8.71 -12.29
CA GLY A 467 -27.59 -8.93 -11.39
C GLY A 467 -28.09 -10.38 -11.44
N THR A 468 -28.15 -10.99 -12.63
CA THR A 468 -28.52 -12.40 -12.77
C THR A 468 -27.46 -13.33 -12.18
N ILE A 469 -26.19 -13.09 -12.49
CA ILE A 469 -25.07 -13.89 -11.96
C ILE A 469 -25.06 -13.83 -10.44
N ALA A 470 -25.13 -12.63 -9.85
CA ALA A 470 -25.07 -12.44 -8.41
C ALA A 470 -26.27 -13.09 -7.68
N LYS A 471 -27.49 -13.03 -8.25
CA LYS A 471 -28.67 -13.71 -7.67
C LYS A 471 -28.56 -15.24 -7.74
N ASN A 472 -28.01 -15.80 -8.81
CA ASN A 472 -27.73 -17.22 -8.91
C ASN A 472 -26.70 -17.66 -7.85
N MET A 473 -25.66 -16.84 -7.63
CA MET A 473 -24.66 -17.10 -6.60
C MET A 473 -25.24 -16.96 -5.18
N GLU A 474 -26.11 -15.98 -4.94
CA GLU A 474 -26.84 -15.86 -3.67
C GLU A 474 -27.71 -17.09 -3.40
N ALA A 475 -28.44 -17.56 -4.41
CA ALA A 475 -29.28 -18.75 -4.29
C ALA A 475 -28.46 -20.01 -3.97
N ARG A 476 -27.28 -20.14 -4.58
CA ARG A 476 -26.42 -21.31 -4.42
C ARG A 476 -25.57 -21.28 -3.15
N TYR A 477 -24.91 -20.17 -2.88
CA TYR A 477 -23.90 -20.07 -1.81
C TYR A 477 -24.36 -19.21 -0.62
N GLY A 478 -25.54 -18.57 -0.69
CA GLY A 478 -26.09 -17.74 0.40
C GLY A 478 -25.42 -16.38 0.58
N VAL A 479 -24.45 -16.02 -0.25
CA VAL A 479 -23.77 -14.72 -0.18
C VAL A 479 -24.60 -13.65 -0.87
N ASN A 480 -24.88 -12.55 -0.19
CA ASN A 480 -25.73 -11.46 -0.63
C ASN A 480 -25.34 -10.90 -2.01
N ALA A 481 -26.29 -10.93 -2.95
CA ALA A 481 -26.06 -10.49 -4.33
C ALA A 481 -25.68 -9.02 -4.42
N LEU A 482 -26.24 -8.14 -3.58
CA LEU A 482 -25.88 -6.72 -3.57
C LEU A 482 -24.49 -6.46 -2.99
N MET A 483 -23.99 -7.29 -2.07
CA MET A 483 -22.58 -7.20 -1.64
C MET A 483 -21.64 -7.52 -2.80
N ILE A 484 -21.94 -8.56 -3.59
CA ILE A 484 -21.17 -8.94 -4.78
C ILE A 484 -21.15 -7.79 -5.80
N ILE A 485 -22.34 -7.24 -6.13
CA ILE A 485 -22.46 -6.14 -7.11
C ILE A 485 -21.75 -4.87 -6.62
N SER A 486 -21.93 -4.51 -5.35
CA SER A 486 -21.32 -3.33 -4.74
C SER A 486 -19.80 -3.40 -4.77
N LEU A 487 -19.25 -4.58 -4.47
CA LEU A 487 -17.81 -4.80 -4.56
C LEU A 487 -17.32 -4.74 -6.01
N ALA A 488 -18.04 -5.37 -6.95
CA ALA A 488 -17.69 -5.34 -8.37
C ALA A 488 -17.64 -3.90 -8.90
N ILE A 489 -18.60 -3.04 -8.53
CA ILE A 489 -18.61 -1.61 -8.89
C ILE A 489 -17.34 -0.92 -8.34
N ASN A 490 -17.02 -1.16 -7.05
CA ASN A 490 -15.89 -0.53 -6.38
C ASN A 490 -14.54 -0.94 -7.00
N GLU A 491 -14.31 -2.24 -7.23
CA GLU A 491 -13.00 -2.79 -7.62
C GLU A 491 -12.70 -2.68 -9.11
N SER A 492 -13.74 -2.64 -9.95
CA SER A 492 -13.58 -2.69 -11.40
C SER A 492 -13.76 -1.35 -12.11
N GLY A 493 -13.92 -0.24 -11.37
CA GLY A 493 -14.23 1.04 -11.99
C GLY A 493 -15.51 0.98 -12.84
N ASN A 494 -16.59 0.50 -12.24
CA ASN A 494 -17.88 0.23 -12.93
C ASN A 494 -17.80 -0.83 -14.04
N GLY A 495 -16.93 -1.83 -13.90
CA GLY A 495 -16.72 -2.89 -14.89
C GLY A 495 -15.93 -2.46 -16.12
N LEU A 496 -15.26 -1.31 -16.08
CA LEU A 496 -14.58 -0.67 -17.21
C LEU A 496 -13.05 -0.61 -17.05
N SER A 497 -12.50 -1.09 -15.94
CA SER A 497 -11.06 -1.20 -15.79
C SER A 497 -10.47 -2.20 -16.81
N ALA A 498 -9.21 -2.03 -17.20
CA ALA A 498 -8.52 -2.97 -18.09
C ALA A 498 -8.64 -4.43 -17.60
N LYS A 499 -8.46 -4.67 -16.28
CA LYS A 499 -8.62 -5.99 -15.67
C LYS A 499 -10.02 -6.58 -15.86
N ALA A 500 -11.06 -5.75 -15.74
CA ALA A 500 -12.42 -6.19 -15.98
C ALA A 500 -12.64 -6.52 -17.46
N LEU A 501 -12.24 -5.64 -18.35
CA LEU A 501 -12.51 -5.75 -19.80
C LEU A 501 -11.75 -6.90 -20.45
N GLU A 502 -10.47 -7.04 -20.16
CA GLU A 502 -9.56 -7.97 -20.82
C GLU A 502 -9.54 -9.36 -20.16
N TYR A 503 -9.68 -9.40 -18.80
CA TYR A 503 -9.51 -10.65 -18.04
C TYR A 503 -10.80 -11.13 -17.35
N ASN A 504 -11.95 -10.48 -17.54
CA ASN A 504 -13.19 -10.72 -16.81
C ASN A 504 -13.00 -10.68 -15.27
N ASN A 505 -11.99 -9.95 -14.78
CA ASN A 505 -11.61 -9.89 -13.38
C ASN A 505 -12.16 -8.61 -12.73
N LEU A 506 -13.37 -8.69 -12.18
CA LEU A 506 -14.08 -7.58 -11.53
C LEU A 506 -13.55 -7.25 -10.13
N PHE A 507 -12.86 -8.19 -9.48
CA PHE A 507 -12.48 -8.07 -8.07
C PHE A 507 -10.97 -7.94 -7.85
N GLY A 508 -10.18 -7.92 -8.92
CA GLY A 508 -8.74 -7.87 -8.84
C GLY A 508 -8.13 -9.13 -8.20
N LEU A 509 -8.78 -10.29 -8.34
CA LEU A 509 -8.29 -11.55 -7.79
C LEU A 509 -6.99 -11.97 -8.45
N ASN A 510 -6.00 -12.40 -7.63
CA ASN A 510 -4.66 -12.81 -8.07
C ASN A 510 -3.92 -11.78 -8.94
N VAL A 511 -4.33 -10.52 -8.87
CA VAL A 511 -3.64 -9.44 -9.56
C VAL A 511 -2.35 -9.16 -8.82
N ARG A 512 -1.26 -9.77 -9.31
CA ARG A 512 0.09 -9.42 -8.89
C ARG A 512 0.73 -8.59 -9.97
N ASP A 513 1.64 -7.76 -9.55
CA ASP A 513 2.45 -6.93 -10.44
C ASP A 513 3.35 -7.71 -11.43
N THR A 514 3.27 -9.04 -11.47
CA THR A 514 4.12 -9.92 -12.28
C THR A 514 3.53 -10.35 -13.61
N GLY A 515 2.26 -10.02 -13.92
CA GLY A 515 1.65 -10.27 -15.22
C GLY A 515 1.42 -11.76 -15.56
N ASP A 516 1.27 -12.64 -14.57
CA ASP A 516 0.96 -14.04 -14.78
C ASP A 516 -0.49 -14.22 -15.26
N GLN A 517 -0.71 -15.08 -16.27
CA GLN A 517 -2.00 -15.42 -16.91
C GLN A 517 -3.10 -15.96 -15.96
N LYS A 518 -2.82 -16.12 -14.68
CA LYS A 518 -3.78 -16.55 -13.64
C LYS A 518 -4.89 -15.54 -13.36
N ASP A 519 -4.73 -14.30 -13.81
CA ASP A 519 -5.70 -13.21 -13.63
C ASP A 519 -6.88 -13.30 -14.62
N TYR A 520 -6.83 -14.21 -15.58
CA TYR A 520 -7.86 -14.40 -16.59
C TYR A 520 -8.93 -15.37 -16.11
N PHE A 521 -10.18 -14.93 -16.20
CA PHE A 521 -11.36 -15.77 -16.01
C PHE A 521 -12.10 -15.95 -17.34
N LYS A 522 -12.51 -17.20 -17.61
CA LYS A 522 -13.27 -17.51 -18.85
C LYS A 522 -14.58 -16.74 -18.97
N SER A 523 -15.14 -16.26 -17.87
CA SER A 523 -16.36 -15.44 -17.82
C SER A 523 -16.42 -14.65 -16.51
N VAL A 524 -17.28 -13.62 -16.48
CA VAL A 524 -17.63 -12.89 -15.23
C VAL A 524 -18.22 -13.83 -14.18
N GLU A 525 -19.04 -14.81 -14.59
CA GLU A 525 -19.59 -15.82 -13.68
C GLU A 525 -18.50 -16.65 -13.01
N ALA A 526 -17.48 -17.08 -13.77
CA ALA A 526 -16.33 -17.79 -13.23
C ALA A 526 -15.54 -16.95 -12.23
N ASN A 527 -15.39 -15.64 -12.47
CA ASN A 527 -14.73 -14.72 -11.56
C ASN A 527 -15.53 -14.53 -10.26
N VAL A 528 -16.87 -14.33 -10.36
CA VAL A 528 -17.73 -14.23 -9.17
C VAL A 528 -17.71 -15.55 -8.37
N LYS A 529 -17.78 -16.70 -9.05
CA LYS A 529 -17.67 -17.99 -8.39
C LYS A 529 -16.36 -18.13 -7.63
N ALA A 530 -15.22 -17.83 -8.26
CA ALA A 530 -13.91 -17.88 -7.62
C ALA A 530 -13.83 -16.95 -6.39
N LEU A 531 -14.34 -15.71 -6.49
CA LEU A 531 -14.43 -14.81 -5.33
C LEU A 531 -15.09 -15.51 -4.14
N LEU A 532 -16.18 -16.25 -4.37
CA LEU A 532 -16.94 -16.87 -3.30
C LEU A 532 -16.29 -18.17 -2.81
N THR A 533 -15.91 -19.09 -3.73
CA THR A 533 -15.49 -20.46 -3.38
C THR A 533 -14.02 -20.55 -2.96
N ASP A 534 -13.15 -19.70 -3.51
CA ASP A 534 -11.71 -19.80 -3.31
C ASP A 534 -11.21 -18.72 -2.31
N TYR A 535 -11.96 -17.60 -2.16
CA TYR A 535 -11.57 -16.49 -1.30
C TYR A 535 -12.54 -16.26 -0.13
N TRP A 536 -13.77 -15.79 -0.38
CA TRP A 536 -14.62 -15.26 0.69
C TRP A 536 -15.07 -16.34 1.67
N ILE A 537 -15.70 -17.42 1.18
CA ILE A 537 -16.27 -18.44 2.05
C ILE A 537 -15.18 -19.11 2.89
N PRO A 538 -14.09 -19.67 2.31
CA PRO A 538 -13.13 -20.43 3.11
C PRO A 538 -12.19 -19.56 3.94
N ASN A 539 -11.93 -18.31 3.53
CA ASN A 539 -10.87 -17.53 4.18
C ASN A 539 -11.38 -16.35 5.01
N TYR A 540 -12.53 -15.75 4.67
CA TYR A 540 -13.03 -14.53 5.31
C TYR A 540 -14.34 -14.73 6.04
N ILE A 541 -15.26 -15.57 5.51
CA ILE A 541 -16.59 -15.80 6.11
C ILE A 541 -16.53 -16.91 7.16
N ASP A 542 -15.99 -18.08 6.83
CA ASP A 542 -15.83 -19.17 7.81
C ASP A 542 -14.96 -18.66 8.98
N PRO A 543 -15.46 -18.70 10.22
CA PRO A 543 -14.72 -18.20 11.38
C PRO A 543 -13.39 -18.89 11.65
N THR A 544 -13.15 -20.07 11.06
CA THR A 544 -11.87 -20.79 11.11
C THR A 544 -10.91 -20.37 9.97
N GLY A 545 -11.39 -19.59 9.02
CA GLY A 545 -10.63 -19.13 7.85
C GLY A 545 -9.41 -18.29 8.22
N LYS A 546 -8.40 -18.30 7.36
CA LYS A 546 -7.12 -17.63 7.61
C LYS A 546 -7.25 -16.13 7.88
N PHE A 547 -8.21 -15.46 7.23
CA PHE A 547 -8.43 -14.02 7.27
C PHE A 547 -9.75 -13.64 7.96
N ALA A 548 -10.38 -14.57 8.68
CA ALA A 548 -11.65 -14.36 9.34
C ALA A 548 -11.54 -13.31 10.47
N ASN A 549 -12.24 -12.18 10.29
CA ASN A 549 -12.35 -11.10 11.26
C ASN A 549 -13.79 -10.55 11.33
N GLY A 550 -14.79 -11.35 10.94
CA GLY A 550 -16.19 -10.98 10.76
C GLY A 550 -16.61 -10.99 9.30
N ALA A 551 -17.76 -11.59 9.00
CA ALA A 551 -18.23 -11.81 7.63
C ALA A 551 -18.95 -10.58 7.05
N VAL A 552 -18.38 -9.39 7.17
CA VAL A 552 -18.93 -8.09 6.74
C VAL A 552 -17.91 -7.30 5.94
N PHE A 553 -18.32 -6.28 5.17
CA PHE A 553 -17.37 -5.36 4.55
C PHE A 553 -16.43 -4.74 5.59
N GLY A 554 -17.00 -4.23 6.69
CA GLY A 554 -16.27 -3.78 7.86
C GLY A 554 -15.34 -2.60 7.63
N SER A 555 -14.28 -2.55 8.44
CA SER A 555 -13.23 -1.52 8.44
C SER A 555 -11.89 -2.16 8.83
N LYS A 556 -10.84 -1.35 9.05
CA LYS A 556 -9.58 -1.86 9.63
C LYS A 556 -9.73 -2.40 11.07
N TYR A 557 -10.89 -2.17 11.71
CA TYR A 557 -11.19 -2.67 13.03
C TYR A 557 -11.75 -4.10 13.02
N LEU A 558 -12.63 -4.43 12.06
CA LEU A 558 -13.25 -5.74 11.90
C LEU A 558 -13.76 -5.92 10.45
N GLY A 559 -14.05 -7.15 10.07
CA GLY A 559 -14.59 -7.50 8.76
C GLY A 559 -13.52 -7.81 7.73
N PHE A 560 -13.95 -7.92 6.47
CA PHE A 560 -13.07 -8.24 5.34
C PHE A 560 -11.93 -7.21 5.21
N ASN A 561 -12.25 -5.91 5.34
CA ASN A 561 -11.27 -4.84 5.15
C ASN A 561 -10.07 -4.91 6.09
N MET A 562 -10.14 -5.64 7.18
CA MET A 562 -8.98 -5.81 8.07
C MET A 562 -7.79 -6.45 7.35
N LYS A 563 -8.05 -7.39 6.43
CA LYS A 563 -7.03 -8.15 5.69
C LYS A 563 -7.15 -8.07 4.15
N TYR A 564 -8.31 -7.64 3.62
CA TYR A 564 -8.59 -7.67 2.18
C TYR A 564 -7.92 -6.53 1.42
N ALA A 565 -7.98 -5.32 1.93
CA ALA A 565 -7.43 -4.13 1.28
C ALA A 565 -6.58 -3.29 2.24
N SER A 566 -5.59 -2.57 1.73
CA SER A 566 -4.81 -1.60 2.51
C SER A 566 -5.56 -0.28 2.74
N ASP A 567 -6.50 0.08 1.87
CA ASP A 567 -7.38 1.25 2.03
C ASP A 567 -8.26 1.09 3.27
N PRO A 568 -8.12 1.96 4.30
CA PRO A 568 -8.90 1.86 5.53
C PRO A 568 -10.40 2.04 5.32
N TYR A 569 -10.80 2.65 4.22
CA TYR A 569 -12.17 3.02 3.89
C TYR A 569 -12.81 2.11 2.83
N TRP A 570 -12.10 1.08 2.38
CA TRP A 570 -12.57 0.15 1.37
C TRP A 570 -13.95 -0.42 1.69
N GLY A 571 -14.16 -0.91 2.92
CA GLY A 571 -15.43 -1.47 3.35
C GLY A 571 -16.57 -0.44 3.36
N ALA A 572 -16.28 0.80 3.79
CA ALA A 572 -17.24 1.89 3.77
C ALA A 572 -17.60 2.33 2.33
N LYS A 573 -16.62 2.33 1.40
CA LYS A 573 -16.85 2.63 -0.02
C LYS A 573 -17.73 1.57 -0.67
N ALA A 574 -17.44 0.28 -0.44
CA ALA A 574 -18.26 -0.82 -0.94
C ALA A 574 -19.69 -0.77 -0.38
N ALA A 575 -19.84 -0.56 0.93
CA ALA A 575 -21.14 -0.37 1.58
C ALA A 575 -21.91 0.86 1.05
N GLY A 576 -21.20 1.94 0.71
CA GLY A 576 -21.77 3.12 0.07
C GLY A 576 -22.38 2.84 -1.30
N HIS A 577 -21.82 1.90 -2.08
CA HIS A 577 -22.46 1.42 -3.31
C HIS A 577 -23.74 0.67 -3.01
N TYR A 578 -23.75 -0.24 -2.05
CA TYR A 578 -24.96 -0.94 -1.62
C TYR A 578 -26.07 0.04 -1.20
N TYR A 579 -25.75 1.00 -0.34
CA TYR A 579 -26.67 2.05 0.09
C TYR A 579 -27.28 2.81 -1.09
N ARG A 580 -26.49 3.19 -2.09
CA ARG A 580 -26.96 3.90 -3.28
C ARG A 580 -27.90 3.04 -4.12
N ILE A 581 -27.59 1.76 -4.31
CA ILE A 581 -28.44 0.81 -5.04
C ILE A 581 -29.78 0.64 -4.35
N ASP A 582 -29.76 0.33 -3.04
CA ASP A 582 -30.98 0.12 -2.25
C ASP A 582 -31.84 1.40 -2.22
N THR A 583 -31.21 2.58 -2.08
CA THR A 583 -31.90 3.88 -2.10
C THR A 583 -32.56 4.13 -3.47
N ALA A 584 -31.87 3.91 -4.57
CA ALA A 584 -32.38 4.11 -5.91
C ALA A 584 -33.52 3.16 -6.28
N LEU A 585 -33.52 1.96 -5.70
CA LEU A 585 -34.52 0.91 -5.97
C LEU A 585 -35.65 0.86 -4.92
N GLY A 586 -35.80 1.91 -4.07
CA GLY A 586 -36.93 2.05 -3.17
C GLY A 586 -36.74 1.46 -1.79
N ARG A 587 -35.49 1.16 -1.39
CA ARG A 587 -35.06 0.79 -0.02
C ARG A 587 -35.69 -0.51 0.49
N LYS A 588 -35.81 -1.54 -0.36
CA LYS A 588 -36.41 -2.82 0.04
C LYS A 588 -35.58 -3.51 1.14
N ASP A 589 -34.26 -3.49 1.04
CA ASP A 589 -33.38 -4.12 2.03
C ASP A 589 -33.34 -3.33 3.35
N ALA A 590 -33.36 -1.99 3.30
CA ALA A 590 -33.48 -1.15 4.49
C ALA A 590 -34.83 -1.33 5.21
N LYS A 591 -35.93 -1.45 4.46
CA LYS A 591 -37.28 -1.68 5.03
C LYS A 591 -37.43 -3.05 5.67
N ASN A 592 -36.66 -4.04 5.21
CA ASN A 592 -36.64 -5.42 5.70
C ASN A 592 -35.28 -5.75 6.36
N ALA A 593 -34.68 -4.77 7.03
CA ALA A 593 -33.35 -4.89 7.59
C ALA A 593 -33.26 -6.03 8.63
N TYR A 594 -32.21 -6.81 8.53
CA TYR A 594 -31.87 -7.82 9.52
C TYR A 594 -31.52 -7.17 10.86
N LYS A 595 -31.94 -7.83 11.97
CA LYS A 595 -31.45 -7.50 13.30
C LYS A 595 -30.03 -8.01 13.44
N ILE A 596 -29.08 -7.10 13.73
CA ILE A 596 -27.65 -7.41 13.84
C ILE A 596 -27.22 -7.29 15.31
N GLY A 597 -26.45 -8.26 15.76
CA GLY A 597 -25.76 -8.23 17.05
C GLY A 597 -24.26 -8.32 16.89
N LEU A 598 -23.51 -7.93 17.90
CA LEU A 598 -22.06 -8.09 18.00
C LEU A 598 -21.74 -9.00 19.17
N THR A 599 -20.81 -9.95 19.00
CA THR A 599 -20.33 -10.80 20.10
C THR A 599 -19.64 -9.93 21.16
N ARG A 600 -19.86 -10.28 22.46
CA ARG A 600 -19.33 -9.52 23.60
C ARG A 600 -17.92 -9.96 24.00
N SER A 601 -17.59 -11.22 23.77
CA SER A 601 -16.37 -11.83 24.26
C SER A 601 -15.59 -12.55 23.15
N ASP A 602 -14.31 -12.69 23.36
CA ASP A 602 -13.46 -13.58 22.58
C ASP A 602 -13.93 -15.03 22.82
N LYS A 603 -13.65 -15.90 21.85
CA LYS A 603 -13.96 -17.33 21.89
C LYS A 603 -15.45 -17.63 22.13
N THR A 604 -16.34 -16.80 21.59
CA THR A 604 -17.79 -17.02 21.67
C THR A 604 -18.20 -18.23 20.84
N ASN A 605 -18.84 -19.23 21.47
CA ASN A 605 -19.31 -20.45 20.81
C ASN A 605 -20.63 -20.24 20.07
N VAL A 606 -20.76 -20.90 18.93
CA VAL A 606 -22.01 -21.10 18.19
C VAL A 606 -22.32 -22.58 18.17
N LEU A 607 -23.52 -22.94 18.62
CA LEU A 607 -23.99 -24.33 18.80
C LEU A 607 -24.89 -24.75 17.66
N SER A 608 -25.01 -26.06 17.45
CA SER A 608 -25.85 -26.65 16.41
C SER A 608 -27.34 -26.78 16.80
N SER A 609 -27.70 -26.61 18.08
CA SER A 609 -29.08 -26.61 18.54
C SER A 609 -29.32 -25.71 19.75
N ALA A 610 -30.57 -25.30 19.95
CA ALA A 610 -30.99 -24.44 21.07
C ALA A 610 -30.83 -25.11 22.44
N SER A 611 -30.89 -26.42 22.49
CA SER A 611 -30.85 -27.24 23.72
C SER A 611 -29.42 -27.65 24.14
N GLY A 612 -28.35 -27.04 23.55
CA GLY A 612 -26.97 -27.34 23.91
C GLY A 612 -26.28 -28.36 23.00
N GLY A 613 -26.52 -28.31 21.71
CA GLY A 613 -25.88 -29.17 20.70
C GLY A 613 -24.34 -28.98 20.61
N LYS A 614 -23.72 -29.72 19.69
CA LYS A 614 -22.26 -29.60 19.43
C LYS A 614 -21.89 -28.18 18.98
N SER A 615 -20.70 -27.75 19.33
CA SER A 615 -20.13 -26.51 18.77
C SER A 615 -20.00 -26.66 17.26
N LEU A 616 -20.59 -25.71 16.51
CA LEU A 616 -20.38 -25.57 15.07
C LEU A 616 -19.04 -24.94 14.79
N TYR A 617 -18.75 -23.88 15.54
CA TYR A 617 -17.50 -23.12 15.52
C TYR A 617 -17.42 -22.16 16.70
N GLN A 618 -16.28 -21.50 16.84
CA GLN A 618 -16.05 -20.48 17.83
C GLN A 618 -15.50 -19.21 17.15
N TYR A 619 -16.10 -18.06 17.43
CA TYR A 619 -15.53 -16.77 17.01
C TYR A 619 -14.24 -16.49 17.78
N ARG A 620 -13.17 -16.09 17.08
CA ARG A 620 -11.85 -15.89 17.67
C ARG A 620 -11.79 -14.69 18.61
N GLN A 621 -12.53 -13.63 18.30
CA GLN A 621 -12.51 -12.36 19.02
C GLN A 621 -13.92 -11.80 19.18
N LYS A 622 -14.10 -10.85 20.09
CA LYS A 622 -15.34 -10.08 20.27
C LYS A 622 -15.66 -9.20 19.07
N ASN A 623 -16.88 -8.66 19.08
CA ASN A 623 -17.44 -7.75 18.06
C ASN A 623 -17.71 -8.38 16.69
N TYR A 624 -17.73 -9.71 16.56
CA TYR A 624 -18.20 -10.34 15.32
C TYR A 624 -19.66 -10.02 15.08
N PRO A 625 -20.04 -9.48 13.90
CA PRO A 625 -21.44 -9.24 13.54
C PRO A 625 -22.15 -10.56 13.26
N VAL A 626 -23.35 -10.70 13.81
CA VAL A 626 -24.23 -11.86 13.61
C VAL A 626 -25.64 -11.41 13.24
N ILE A 627 -26.30 -12.10 12.32
CA ILE A 627 -27.71 -11.89 12.01
C ILE A 627 -28.58 -12.69 12.99
N ILE A 628 -29.41 -12.00 13.74
CA ILE A 628 -30.43 -12.62 14.60
C ILE A 628 -31.63 -13.01 13.74
N LYS A 629 -31.84 -14.31 13.58
CA LYS A 629 -32.95 -14.88 12.81
C LYS A 629 -34.22 -15.07 13.69
N ASN A 630 -34.01 -15.49 14.94
CA ASN A 630 -35.07 -15.66 15.91
C ASN A 630 -34.58 -15.25 17.32
N ASP A 631 -35.28 -14.31 17.95
CA ASP A 631 -34.98 -13.79 19.29
C ASP A 631 -35.97 -14.25 20.39
N ARG A 632 -36.96 -15.07 20.02
CA ARG A 632 -38.03 -15.52 20.92
C ARG A 632 -37.66 -16.75 21.77
N LEU A 633 -36.50 -17.39 21.50
CA LEU A 633 -36.01 -18.51 22.33
C LEU A 633 -35.54 -17.97 23.69
N ASN A 634 -35.64 -18.76 24.75
CA ASN A 634 -35.41 -18.26 26.11
C ASN A 634 -33.99 -17.73 26.32
N ASN A 635 -32.96 -18.55 26.24
CA ASN A 635 -31.57 -18.17 26.61
C ASN A 635 -30.63 -17.99 25.41
N VAL A 636 -31.11 -18.27 24.21
CA VAL A 636 -30.27 -18.22 22.99
C VAL A 636 -30.95 -17.43 21.88
N TYR A 637 -30.16 -16.89 20.98
CA TYR A 637 -30.60 -16.44 19.66
C TYR A 637 -30.36 -17.54 18.64
N GLU A 638 -31.32 -17.76 17.73
CA GLU A 638 -31.03 -18.41 16.47
C GLU A 638 -30.43 -17.40 15.52
N ILE A 639 -29.30 -17.74 14.93
CA ILE A 639 -28.56 -16.86 14.00
C ILE A 639 -28.38 -17.54 12.63
N ILE A 640 -28.13 -16.75 11.62
CA ILE A 640 -27.54 -17.25 10.38
C ILE A 640 -26.06 -17.50 10.68
N ALA A 641 -25.62 -18.77 10.64
CA ALA A 641 -24.25 -19.13 10.99
C ALA A 641 -23.29 -18.77 9.86
N ASP A 642 -22.07 -18.33 10.21
CA ASP A 642 -21.00 -18.04 9.25
C ASP A 642 -20.32 -19.35 8.78
N LYS A 643 -21.12 -20.36 8.46
CA LYS A 643 -20.65 -21.68 8.06
C LYS A 643 -21.53 -22.32 7.00
N HIS A 644 -20.89 -23.00 6.05
CA HIS A 644 -21.54 -23.86 5.08
C HIS A 644 -21.50 -25.33 5.50
N THR A 645 -22.58 -26.03 5.21
CA THR A 645 -22.61 -27.48 5.18
C THR A 645 -23.22 -27.90 3.84
N ASN A 646 -22.49 -28.64 3.03
CA ASN A 646 -22.92 -29.04 1.67
C ASN A 646 -23.39 -27.85 0.82
N GLU A 647 -22.56 -26.80 0.73
CA GLU A 647 -22.81 -25.52 0.02
C GLU A 647 -24.04 -24.74 0.52
N LYS A 648 -24.64 -25.10 1.66
CA LYS A 648 -25.78 -24.39 2.25
C LYS A 648 -25.42 -23.73 3.55
N VAL A 649 -25.88 -22.49 3.72
CA VAL A 649 -25.79 -21.75 4.98
C VAL A 649 -26.69 -22.43 6.02
N VAL A 650 -26.18 -22.62 7.22
CA VAL A 650 -26.90 -23.29 8.32
C VAL A 650 -27.37 -22.32 9.40
N SER A 651 -28.35 -22.68 10.18
CA SER A 651 -28.67 -21.97 11.43
C SER A 651 -27.67 -22.37 12.52
N GLY A 652 -27.36 -21.41 13.39
CA GLY A 652 -26.59 -21.62 14.61
C GLY A 652 -27.31 -21.02 15.82
N TYR A 653 -26.86 -21.37 17.01
CA TYR A 653 -27.46 -20.90 18.27
C TYR A 653 -26.36 -20.29 19.14
N ILE A 654 -26.58 -19.06 19.62
CA ILE A 654 -25.64 -18.31 20.44
C ILE A 654 -26.33 -17.80 21.71
N SER A 655 -25.64 -17.81 22.85
CA SER A 655 -26.21 -17.27 24.10
C SER A 655 -26.59 -15.81 23.94
N LYS A 656 -27.73 -15.41 24.47
CA LYS A 656 -28.17 -14.00 24.50
C LYS A 656 -27.17 -13.10 25.22
N ASP A 657 -26.60 -13.59 26.32
CA ASP A 657 -25.61 -12.86 27.11
C ASP A 657 -24.30 -12.65 26.36
N ALA A 658 -23.99 -13.48 25.37
CA ALA A 658 -22.82 -13.38 24.54
C ALA A 658 -22.94 -12.39 23.38
N VAL A 659 -24.14 -11.77 23.18
CA VAL A 659 -24.41 -10.87 22.05
C VAL A 659 -24.99 -9.55 22.52
N ARG A 660 -24.48 -8.46 21.97
CA ARG A 660 -25.06 -7.11 22.10
C ARG A 660 -25.75 -6.74 20.79
N ILE A 661 -27.05 -6.53 20.82
CA ILE A 661 -27.78 -6.00 19.66
C ILE A 661 -27.31 -4.58 19.38
N ILE A 662 -27.06 -4.23 18.13
CA ILE A 662 -26.68 -2.91 17.70
C ILE A 662 -27.81 -2.22 16.93
N LYS A 663 -27.94 -0.91 17.12
CA LYS A 663 -28.82 -0.06 16.31
C LYS A 663 -28.06 0.30 15.04
N THR A 664 -28.50 -0.25 13.91
CA THR A 664 -27.92 0.09 12.60
C THR A 664 -28.65 1.28 11.96
N THR A 665 -27.91 2.08 11.19
CA THR A 665 -28.47 3.17 10.38
C THR A 665 -28.58 2.70 8.92
N GLN A 666 -29.82 2.73 8.37
CA GLN A 666 -30.12 2.32 6.99
C GLN A 666 -30.37 3.52 6.08
#